data_32bdb43850990b9424b518e67a4c2564
#
_entry.id   32bdb43850990b9424b518e67a4c2564
#
_cell.length_a   1.000
_cell.length_b   1.000
_cell.length_c   1.000
_cell.angle_alpha   90.00
_cell.angle_beta   90.00
_cell.angle_gamma   90.00
#
_symmetry.space_group_name_H-M   'P 1'
#
loop_
_entity.id
_entity.type
_entity.pdbx_description
1 polymer ?
#
loop_
_entity_poly.entity_id
_entity_poly.type
_entity_poly.pdbx_seq_one_letter_code
_entity_poly.pdbx_strand_id
1 'polypeptide(L)'
;MTGSATDSQILLFEIAWEVANKVGGIYTVIKTKVPVTVAEYGDRYTLIGPLSYKTAHMEVEPIDDAAIESIPMRNTLASLRSRGIKYMYGRWLTDGNPLVLLFDVGSAHHRMNEWKSDLWNVAGIPSPPDDFETNEAIVFGYLVAWFLGEIKHSHDMLASSESTKPHIIAHFHEWLAGVALVLLRKRNFDIATIFTTHATLLGRYLCAGDVDFYNNLKFFDVDAEAGKRGIYHRYCIERAATHCADVFTTVSHITAYEAEWLLKRKPDGVLPNGLNVVKFSALHEFQNLHAKSKEKIHEFVRGHFYGHLDFELDNTVYFFTAGRYEYRNKGADMFIESLARLNHRLKSAGSKTTVVAFIIMPAKSHSYTVEALKGQAVMKQLRDTVQDIQDHIGKRLFESAARGKMPTDAKAVIVEEDLVQLKRRIFALKRDSLPPVVTHNLVDDAKDPILNQIRNVRLFNDQSDRVKIVFHPEFLNSNNPVLPMDYEEFVRGCHLGVFPSYYEPWGYTPGECTVMGVPSITTNLSGFGCFMEEMISVPSDYGIYIVDRRMKSVEESCDQLASYMEEFCNKSRRQRINQRNRTERLSDLLDWKRMGLDYVKARWVALRRKFPEYAAALQRQQELEESGEINSDDDEEVAARLARQNRSTIPEGELGHGYESDGNPMTREDLSNLKYNSKVPRPASIPGSPKLFKSFAYDEGDEEEKRIASNANPAGLFYDAGPDGYDEAYLQSGAVHGKVDVSSVMDSLKAMGIRGTSASYAPPSVGSAGNSEP
;
A
#
# COMPACT_ATOMS: atom_id res chain seq x y z
N MET A 1 26.41 3.39 2.75
CA MET A 1 26.94 2.78 3.97
C MET A 1 27.46 1.40 3.59
N THR A 2 28.73 1.22 3.55
CA THR A 2 29.43 -0.07 3.33
C THR A 2 29.44 -0.78 4.67
N GLY A 3 28.84 -1.98 4.75
CA GLY A 3 28.75 -2.73 6.00
C GLY A 3 30.12 -3.03 6.57
N SER A 4 30.37 -2.50 7.76
CA SER A 4 31.56 -2.81 8.56
C SER A 4 31.50 -4.27 9.07
N ALA A 5 32.63 -4.84 9.46
CA ALA A 5 32.71 -6.19 9.98
C ALA A 5 31.79 -6.47 11.20
N THR A 6 31.37 -5.42 11.90
CA THR A 6 30.42 -5.46 13.03
C THR A 6 28.96 -5.59 12.62
N ASP A 7 28.57 -5.10 11.43
CA ASP A 7 27.22 -5.32 10.86
C ASP A 7 26.93 -6.81 10.58
N SER A 8 27.95 -7.65 10.50
CA SER A 8 27.80 -9.09 10.27
C SER A 8 27.16 -9.86 11.43
N GLN A 9 26.96 -9.25 12.59
CA GLN A 9 26.43 -9.91 13.78
C GLN A 9 24.91 -9.71 14.01
N ILE A 10 24.19 -9.02 13.12
CA ILE A 10 22.76 -8.79 13.28
C ILE A 10 21.97 -9.68 12.33
N LEU A 11 21.03 -10.45 12.89
CA LEU A 11 20.06 -11.24 12.15
C LEU A 11 18.69 -10.57 12.18
N LEU A 12 18.06 -10.45 11.03
CA LEU A 12 16.74 -9.86 10.90
C LEU A 12 15.72 -10.93 10.50
N PHE A 13 14.71 -11.12 11.35
CA PHE A 13 13.53 -11.91 11.03
C PHE A 13 12.33 -10.97 10.88
N GLU A 14 11.59 -11.08 9.77
CA GLU A 14 10.40 -10.29 9.52
C GLU A 14 9.20 -11.23 9.40
N ILE A 15 8.21 -11.04 10.27
CA ILE A 15 7.11 -11.96 10.50
C ILE A 15 5.80 -11.32 10.06
N ALA A 16 5.12 -11.94 9.10
CA ALA A 16 3.80 -11.49 8.68
C ALA A 16 2.96 -12.64 8.13
N TRP A 17 1.65 -12.54 8.30
CA TRP A 17 0.72 -13.51 7.74
C TRP A 17 0.74 -13.53 6.21
N GLU A 18 1.15 -12.44 5.59
CA GLU A 18 1.16 -12.25 4.13
C GLU A 18 2.53 -12.52 3.47
N VAL A 19 3.46 -13.16 4.14
CA VAL A 19 4.72 -13.61 3.51
C VAL A 19 4.42 -14.75 2.54
N ALA A 20 4.75 -14.56 1.25
CA ALA A 20 4.42 -15.49 0.16
C ALA A 20 2.95 -15.98 0.16
N ASN A 21 2.06 -15.16 0.71
CA ASN A 21 0.65 -15.45 0.89
C ASN A 21 -0.16 -14.17 0.59
N LYS A 22 -0.63 -14.03 -0.65
CA LYS A 22 -1.35 -12.83 -1.11
C LYS A 22 -2.77 -12.77 -0.58
N VAL A 23 -2.97 -12.08 0.53
CA VAL A 23 -4.28 -11.85 1.16
C VAL A 23 -4.69 -10.37 1.04
N GLY A 24 -3.77 -9.44 1.30
CA GLY A 24 -4.05 -8.01 1.33
C GLY A 24 -2.87 -7.13 0.90
N GLY A 25 -2.84 -5.91 1.42
CA GLY A 25 -1.83 -4.91 1.07
C GLY A 25 -0.45 -5.13 1.69
N ILE A 26 -0.36 -5.87 2.79
CA ILE A 26 0.90 -6.15 3.48
C ILE A 26 1.82 -7.02 2.61
N TYR A 27 1.24 -7.95 1.84
CA TYR A 27 1.98 -8.69 0.82
C TYR A 27 2.76 -7.76 -0.12
N THR A 28 2.10 -6.69 -0.60
CA THR A 28 2.73 -5.71 -1.49
C THR A 28 3.81 -4.93 -0.78
N VAL A 29 3.56 -4.48 0.47
CA VAL A 29 4.55 -3.77 1.29
C VAL A 29 5.83 -4.60 1.43
N ILE A 30 5.69 -5.84 1.91
CA ILE A 30 6.84 -6.72 2.17
C ILE A 30 7.56 -7.02 0.86
N LYS A 31 6.83 -7.50 -0.16
CA LYS A 31 7.41 -7.90 -1.45
C LYS A 31 8.19 -6.78 -2.12
N THR A 32 7.66 -5.56 -2.10
CA THR A 32 8.32 -4.43 -2.76
C THR A 32 9.47 -3.84 -1.94
N LYS A 33 9.48 -4.07 -0.60
CA LYS A 33 10.55 -3.67 0.31
C LYS A 33 11.75 -4.62 0.31
N VAL A 34 11.53 -5.90 0.00
CA VAL A 34 12.56 -6.94 0.02
C VAL A 34 13.88 -6.52 -0.62
N PRO A 35 13.94 -5.94 -1.84
CA PRO A 35 15.22 -5.61 -2.49
C PRO A 35 16.13 -4.71 -1.64
N VAL A 36 15.55 -3.69 -0.99
CA VAL A 36 16.34 -2.77 -0.15
C VAL A 36 16.78 -3.42 1.16
N THR A 37 15.96 -4.32 1.71
CA THR A 37 16.31 -5.05 2.94
C THR A 37 17.37 -6.14 2.67
N VAL A 38 17.27 -6.85 1.55
CA VAL A 38 18.31 -7.81 1.13
C VAL A 38 19.64 -7.10 0.82
N ALA A 39 19.60 -5.92 0.22
CA ALA A 39 20.80 -5.13 -0.01
C ALA A 39 21.53 -4.74 1.31
N GLU A 40 20.80 -4.60 2.42
CA GLU A 40 21.32 -4.27 3.74
C GLU A 40 21.82 -5.53 4.49
N TYR A 41 21.04 -6.62 4.49
CA TYR A 41 21.26 -7.79 5.34
C TYR A 41 21.78 -9.03 4.60
N GLY A 42 21.57 -9.14 3.28
CA GLY A 42 21.86 -10.39 2.53
C GLY A 42 21.11 -11.59 3.11
N ASP A 43 21.80 -12.70 3.28
CA ASP A 43 21.24 -13.95 3.82
C ASP A 43 21.01 -13.92 5.36
N ARG A 44 21.34 -12.82 6.03
CA ARG A 44 20.96 -12.56 7.43
C ARG A 44 19.51 -12.10 7.58
N TYR A 45 18.79 -11.95 6.48
CA TYR A 45 17.38 -11.59 6.44
C TYR A 45 16.52 -12.79 6.08
N THR A 46 15.59 -13.15 6.96
CA THR A 46 14.64 -14.25 6.73
C THR A 46 13.22 -13.79 7.01
N LEU A 47 12.34 -14.02 6.07
CA LEU A 47 10.90 -13.77 6.21
C LEU A 47 10.20 -15.00 6.78
N ILE A 48 9.19 -14.80 7.64
CA ILE A 48 8.44 -15.89 8.26
C ILE A 48 6.94 -15.69 8.05
N GLY A 49 6.25 -16.71 7.55
CA GLY A 49 4.82 -16.69 7.32
C GLY A 49 4.14 -18.05 7.44
N PRO A 50 2.82 -18.14 7.29
CA PRO A 50 2.10 -19.40 7.20
C PRO A 50 2.28 -20.04 5.80
N LEU A 51 2.32 -21.36 5.74
CA LEU A 51 2.41 -22.12 4.49
C LEU A 51 1.03 -22.23 3.83
N SER A 52 0.86 -21.53 2.72
CA SER A 52 -0.29 -21.70 1.84
C SER A 52 0.06 -22.66 0.71
N TYR A 53 -0.42 -23.89 0.75
CA TYR A 53 -0.17 -24.89 -0.30
C TYR A 53 -0.67 -24.48 -1.68
N LYS A 54 -1.59 -23.50 -1.76
CA LYS A 54 -2.11 -22.99 -3.03
C LYS A 54 -1.12 -22.11 -3.78
N THR A 55 -0.30 -21.35 -3.05
CA THR A 55 0.57 -20.30 -3.60
C THR A 55 2.05 -20.60 -3.42
N ALA A 56 2.45 -21.26 -2.35
CA ALA A 56 3.86 -21.44 -1.99
C ALA A 56 4.69 -22.15 -3.07
N HIS A 57 4.14 -23.16 -3.74
CA HIS A 57 4.85 -23.88 -4.81
C HIS A 57 5.07 -23.03 -6.09
N MET A 58 4.39 -21.91 -6.24
CA MET A 58 4.58 -20.98 -7.34
C MET A 58 5.48 -19.79 -6.96
N GLU A 59 5.58 -19.50 -5.67
CA GLU A 59 6.27 -18.30 -5.17
C GLU A 59 7.58 -18.62 -4.45
N VAL A 60 7.82 -19.87 -4.03
CA VAL A 60 8.99 -20.21 -3.24
C VAL A 60 9.73 -21.39 -3.88
N GLU A 61 11.04 -21.20 -4.09
CA GLU A 61 11.97 -22.27 -4.44
C GLU A 61 12.49 -22.93 -3.16
N PRO A 62 12.12 -24.20 -2.88
CA PRO A 62 12.53 -24.87 -1.66
C PRO A 62 14.03 -25.18 -1.66
N ILE A 63 14.67 -25.08 -0.49
CA ILE A 63 16.07 -25.45 -0.26
C ILE A 63 16.07 -26.78 0.49
N ASP A 64 16.81 -27.76 -0.05
CA ASP A 64 17.02 -29.04 0.62
C ASP A 64 17.81 -28.85 1.92
N ASP A 65 17.51 -29.63 2.96
CA ASP A 65 18.17 -29.52 4.27
C ASP A 65 19.70 -29.64 4.17
N ALA A 66 20.19 -30.50 3.28
CA ALA A 66 21.63 -30.68 3.07
C ALA A 66 22.31 -29.42 2.45
N ALA A 67 21.55 -28.60 1.74
CA ALA A 67 22.03 -27.37 1.10
C ALA A 67 21.94 -26.15 2.01
N ILE A 68 21.38 -26.28 3.22
CA ILE A 68 21.34 -25.16 4.18
C ILE A 68 22.73 -24.89 4.71
N GLU A 69 23.31 -23.76 4.38
CA GLU A 69 24.69 -23.40 4.78
C GLU A 69 24.76 -23.05 6.28
N SER A 70 23.79 -22.33 6.81
CA SER A 70 23.75 -21.94 8.21
C SER A 70 23.55 -23.14 9.14
N ILE A 71 24.57 -23.51 9.91
CA ILE A 71 24.50 -24.60 10.90
C ILE A 71 23.41 -24.34 11.95
N PRO A 72 23.30 -23.12 12.54
CA PRO A 72 22.20 -22.82 13.48
C PRO A 72 20.81 -23.02 12.85
N MET A 73 20.61 -22.56 11.61
CA MET A 73 19.33 -22.73 10.90
C MET A 73 19.04 -24.22 10.67
N ARG A 74 20.02 -24.99 10.19
CA ARG A 74 19.88 -26.44 9.96
C ARG A 74 19.48 -27.18 11.25
N ASN A 75 20.16 -26.89 12.37
CA ASN A 75 19.88 -27.51 13.66
C ASN A 75 18.47 -27.16 14.15
N THR A 76 18.08 -25.89 14.02
CA THR A 76 16.75 -25.41 14.43
C THR A 76 15.65 -26.10 13.62
N LEU A 77 15.80 -26.16 12.30
CA LEU A 77 14.82 -26.79 11.42
C LEU A 77 14.73 -28.30 11.65
N ALA A 78 15.88 -28.98 11.90
CA ALA A 78 15.88 -30.39 12.30
C ALA A 78 15.18 -30.62 13.65
N SER A 79 15.37 -29.75 14.64
CA SER A 79 14.66 -29.80 15.93
C SER A 79 13.15 -29.68 15.75
N LEU A 80 12.67 -28.72 14.97
CA LEU A 80 11.24 -28.55 14.68
C LEU A 80 10.64 -29.79 13.98
N ARG A 81 11.35 -30.31 12.98
CA ARG A 81 10.91 -31.50 12.22
C ARG A 81 10.83 -32.75 13.13
N SER A 82 11.81 -32.95 14.01
CA SER A 82 11.82 -34.07 14.95
C SER A 82 10.58 -34.08 15.89
N ARG A 83 9.95 -32.93 16.06
CA ARG A 83 8.74 -32.72 16.87
C ARG A 83 7.47 -32.69 16.03
N GLY A 84 7.55 -33.07 14.74
CA GLY A 84 6.39 -33.21 13.87
C GLY A 84 5.91 -31.90 13.19
N ILE A 85 6.64 -30.80 13.35
CA ILE A 85 6.27 -29.53 12.73
C ILE A 85 6.70 -29.56 11.24
N LYS A 86 5.74 -29.27 10.36
CA LYS A 86 5.97 -29.16 8.93
C LYS A 86 6.21 -27.71 8.55
N TYR A 87 7.12 -27.49 7.63
CA TYR A 87 7.50 -26.17 7.11
C TYR A 87 8.04 -26.29 5.68
N MET A 88 8.12 -25.17 5.00
CA MET A 88 8.88 -24.97 3.76
C MET A 88 9.94 -23.90 4.02
N TYR A 89 11.20 -24.24 3.81
CA TYR A 89 12.31 -23.28 3.84
C TYR A 89 12.88 -23.14 2.44
N GLY A 90 13.12 -21.91 2.00
CA GLY A 90 13.57 -21.68 0.64
C GLY A 90 13.82 -20.21 0.32
N ARG A 91 13.79 -19.87 -0.96
CA ARG A 91 13.93 -18.51 -1.45
C ARG A 91 12.61 -18.06 -2.09
N TRP A 92 12.17 -16.86 -1.74
CA TRP A 92 11.00 -16.27 -2.37
C TRP A 92 11.36 -15.76 -3.76
N LEU A 93 10.64 -16.21 -4.78
CA LEU A 93 10.81 -15.84 -6.20
C LEU A 93 10.30 -14.42 -6.48
N THR A 94 11.00 -13.45 -5.92
CA THR A 94 10.75 -12.03 -6.08
C THR A 94 12.08 -11.28 -6.17
N ASP A 95 12.04 -10.00 -6.56
CA ASP A 95 13.25 -9.17 -6.61
C ASP A 95 13.98 -9.23 -5.26
N GLY A 96 15.28 -9.44 -5.28
CA GLY A 96 16.10 -9.60 -4.08
C GLY A 96 16.19 -11.03 -3.55
N ASN A 97 15.33 -11.95 -3.97
CA ASN A 97 15.38 -13.40 -3.69
C ASN A 97 15.68 -13.77 -2.22
N PRO A 98 14.89 -13.24 -1.22
CA PRO A 98 15.17 -13.41 0.20
C PRO A 98 14.92 -14.84 0.67
N LEU A 99 15.56 -15.20 1.78
CA LEU A 99 15.21 -16.42 2.52
C LEU A 99 13.81 -16.33 3.13
N VAL A 100 13.08 -17.44 3.09
CA VAL A 100 11.74 -17.54 3.62
C VAL A 100 11.51 -18.87 4.35
N LEU A 101 10.82 -18.79 5.49
CA LEU A 101 10.36 -19.93 6.27
C LEU A 101 8.84 -19.87 6.39
N LEU A 102 8.15 -20.85 5.85
CA LEU A 102 6.71 -20.95 5.87
C LEU A 102 6.28 -22.14 6.73
N PHE A 103 5.47 -21.90 7.79
CA PHE A 103 4.98 -22.92 8.68
C PHE A 103 3.64 -23.51 8.21
N ASP A 104 3.53 -24.83 8.14
CA ASP A 104 2.24 -25.52 8.08
C ASP A 104 1.57 -25.45 9.45
N VAL A 105 0.75 -24.43 9.64
CA VAL A 105 0.03 -24.17 10.90
C VAL A 105 -0.80 -25.39 11.29
N GLY A 106 -1.42 -26.05 10.33
CA GLY A 106 -2.22 -27.28 10.54
C GLY A 106 -1.44 -28.43 11.18
N SER A 107 -0.12 -28.51 10.95
CA SER A 107 0.73 -29.56 11.53
C SER A 107 0.80 -29.51 13.06
N ALA A 108 0.52 -28.36 13.65
CA ALA A 108 0.56 -28.13 15.10
C ALA A 108 -0.81 -27.96 15.77
N HIS A 109 -1.92 -28.12 15.04
CA HIS A 109 -3.28 -27.97 15.59
C HIS A 109 -3.57 -28.91 16.79
N HIS A 110 -2.89 -30.02 16.87
CA HIS A 110 -3.02 -30.95 18.02
C HIS A 110 -2.60 -30.31 19.36
N ARG A 111 -1.81 -29.24 19.33
CA ARG A 111 -1.37 -28.49 20.50
C ARG A 111 -2.20 -27.22 20.76
N MET A 112 -3.16 -26.92 19.94
CA MET A 112 -3.93 -25.66 20.01
C MET A 112 -4.56 -25.41 21.37
N ASN A 113 -5.20 -26.43 21.97
CA ASN A 113 -5.85 -26.27 23.26
C ASN A 113 -4.86 -26.02 24.40
N GLU A 114 -3.70 -26.69 24.38
CA GLU A 114 -2.58 -26.46 25.29
C GLU A 114 -2.12 -25.00 25.17
N TRP A 115 -1.88 -24.54 23.97
CA TRP A 115 -1.38 -23.19 23.70
C TRP A 115 -2.41 -22.11 24.01
N LYS A 116 -3.67 -22.32 23.76
CA LYS A 116 -4.74 -21.40 24.18
C LYS A 116 -4.82 -21.28 25.72
N SER A 117 -4.70 -22.39 26.43
CA SER A 117 -4.65 -22.38 27.88
C SER A 117 -3.41 -21.67 28.43
N ASP A 118 -2.24 -21.91 27.80
CA ASP A 118 -1.00 -21.22 28.15
C ASP A 118 -1.12 -19.72 27.90
N LEU A 119 -1.63 -19.30 26.73
CA LEU A 119 -1.83 -17.89 26.40
C LEU A 119 -2.75 -17.17 27.39
N TRP A 120 -3.83 -17.84 27.80
CA TRP A 120 -4.69 -17.31 28.86
C TRP A 120 -3.95 -17.14 30.19
N ASN A 121 -3.23 -18.17 30.65
CA ASN A 121 -2.47 -18.13 31.88
C ASN A 121 -1.36 -17.09 31.89
N VAL A 122 -0.76 -16.86 30.73
CA VAL A 122 0.42 -16.02 30.53
C VAL A 122 0.05 -14.58 30.34
N ALA A 123 -1.00 -14.31 29.55
CA ALA A 123 -1.33 -12.96 29.05
C ALA A 123 -2.79 -12.56 29.33
N GLY A 124 -3.64 -13.44 29.82
CA GLY A 124 -5.06 -13.16 30.01
C GLY A 124 -5.83 -12.90 28.74
N ILE A 125 -5.31 -13.36 27.60
CA ILE A 125 -5.94 -13.13 26.27
C ILE A 125 -6.98 -14.21 26.02
N PRO A 126 -8.28 -13.85 25.88
CA PRO A 126 -9.33 -14.81 25.60
C PRO A 126 -9.20 -15.36 24.18
N SER A 127 -9.54 -16.61 23.96
CA SER A 127 -9.50 -17.26 22.67
C SER A 127 -10.74 -18.15 22.47
N PRO A 128 -11.83 -17.63 21.91
CA PRO A 128 -13.06 -18.40 21.68
C PRO A 128 -12.79 -19.60 20.76
N PRO A 129 -13.50 -20.72 20.94
CA PRO A 129 -13.28 -21.93 20.17
C PRO A 129 -13.66 -21.76 18.70
N ASP A 130 -14.68 -20.96 18.42
CA ASP A 130 -15.30 -20.85 17.09
C ASP A 130 -14.64 -19.80 16.19
N ASP A 131 -13.66 -19.05 16.69
CA ASP A 131 -12.91 -18.10 15.86
C ASP A 131 -11.70 -18.77 15.21
N PHE A 132 -11.90 -19.25 14.00
CA PHE A 132 -10.87 -19.94 13.22
C PHE A 132 -9.62 -19.05 13.01
N GLU A 133 -9.79 -17.78 12.66
CA GLU A 133 -8.68 -16.87 12.38
C GLU A 133 -7.81 -16.62 13.62
N THR A 134 -8.44 -16.44 14.79
CA THR A 134 -7.72 -16.35 16.06
C THR A 134 -6.99 -17.65 16.41
N ASN A 135 -7.63 -18.80 16.17
CA ASN A 135 -7.00 -20.10 16.42
C ASN A 135 -5.73 -20.29 15.58
N GLU A 136 -5.81 -19.97 14.28
CA GLU A 136 -4.66 -20.01 13.38
C GLU A 136 -3.55 -19.03 13.80
N ALA A 137 -3.90 -17.81 14.19
CA ALA A 137 -2.96 -16.80 14.66
C ALA A 137 -2.23 -17.24 15.95
N ILE A 138 -2.94 -17.91 16.87
CA ILE A 138 -2.34 -18.46 18.10
C ILE A 138 -1.33 -19.54 17.74
N VAL A 139 -1.72 -20.52 16.94
CA VAL A 139 -0.83 -21.63 16.55
C VAL A 139 0.40 -21.10 15.82
N PHE A 140 0.20 -20.20 14.87
CA PHE A 140 1.30 -19.54 14.14
C PHE A 140 2.24 -18.80 15.10
N GLY A 141 1.69 -18.03 16.02
CA GLY A 141 2.48 -17.27 17.00
C GLY A 141 3.34 -18.18 17.89
N TYR A 142 2.81 -19.31 18.33
CA TYR A 142 3.59 -20.29 19.11
C TYR A 142 4.69 -20.94 18.29
N LEU A 143 4.44 -21.28 17.02
CA LEU A 143 5.46 -21.81 16.11
C LEU A 143 6.60 -20.81 15.87
N VAL A 144 6.26 -19.54 15.63
CA VAL A 144 7.24 -18.46 15.45
C VAL A 144 8.06 -18.23 16.72
N ALA A 145 7.40 -18.13 17.88
CA ALA A 145 8.12 -17.95 19.16
C ALA A 145 9.05 -19.13 19.46
N TRP A 146 8.61 -20.34 19.15
CA TRP A 146 9.43 -21.53 19.30
C TRP A 146 10.65 -21.50 18.37
N PHE A 147 10.46 -21.24 17.09
CA PHE A 147 11.54 -21.10 16.13
C PHE A 147 12.57 -20.04 16.58
N LEU A 148 12.11 -18.85 16.96
CA LEU A 148 12.99 -17.76 17.39
C LEU A 148 13.78 -18.12 18.67
N GLY A 149 13.18 -18.89 19.56
CA GLY A 149 13.87 -19.43 20.73
C GLY A 149 14.93 -20.46 20.40
N GLU A 150 14.63 -21.42 19.53
CA GLU A 150 15.53 -22.46 19.10
C GLU A 150 16.71 -21.92 18.28
N ILE A 151 16.44 -20.98 17.35
CA ILE A 151 17.51 -20.36 16.54
C ILE A 151 18.47 -19.54 17.40
N LYS A 152 17.93 -18.76 18.37
CA LYS A 152 18.75 -18.03 19.34
C LYS A 152 19.61 -18.99 20.16
N HIS A 153 19.00 -20.04 20.71
CA HIS A 153 19.72 -21.06 21.46
C HIS A 153 20.82 -21.75 20.62
N SER A 154 20.51 -22.10 19.37
CA SER A 154 21.48 -22.73 18.47
C SER A 154 22.68 -21.82 18.15
N HIS A 155 22.45 -20.52 17.98
CA HIS A 155 23.53 -19.55 17.84
C HIS A 155 24.34 -19.39 19.12
N ASP A 156 23.70 -19.31 20.28
CA ASP A 156 24.37 -19.15 21.56
C ASP A 156 25.27 -20.35 21.89
N MET A 157 24.84 -21.57 21.55
CA MET A 157 25.62 -22.79 21.75
C MET A 157 26.84 -22.92 20.82
N LEU A 158 26.78 -22.30 19.64
CA LEU A 158 27.88 -22.35 18.66
C LEU A 158 28.83 -21.17 18.77
N ALA A 159 28.47 -20.13 19.51
CA ALA A 159 29.31 -18.97 19.71
C ALA A 159 30.52 -19.31 20.60
N SER A 160 31.73 -18.91 20.19
CA SER A 160 32.97 -19.14 20.93
C SER A 160 33.17 -18.17 22.09
N SER A 161 32.48 -17.05 22.08
CA SER A 161 32.49 -16.00 23.12
C SER A 161 31.20 -15.20 23.10
N GLU A 162 30.93 -14.42 24.15
CA GLU A 162 29.77 -13.53 24.22
C GLU A 162 29.78 -12.51 23.09
N SER A 163 30.95 -12.01 22.74
CA SER A 163 31.13 -11.02 21.65
C SER A 163 30.89 -11.56 20.25
N THR A 164 30.81 -12.88 20.07
CA THR A 164 30.53 -13.52 18.77
C THR A 164 29.08 -13.94 18.61
N LYS A 165 28.24 -13.73 19.62
CA LYS A 165 26.82 -14.03 19.55
C LYS A 165 26.11 -13.01 18.66
N PRO A 166 25.29 -13.46 17.69
CA PRO A 166 24.53 -12.53 16.90
C PRO A 166 23.35 -11.96 17.70
N HIS A 167 23.08 -10.68 17.47
CA HIS A 167 21.89 -10.02 17.95
C HIS A 167 20.73 -10.23 16.98
N ILE A 168 19.56 -10.57 17.50
CA ILE A 168 18.38 -10.86 16.68
C ILE A 168 17.40 -9.68 16.79
N ILE A 169 16.95 -9.20 15.63
CA ILE A 169 15.82 -8.30 15.48
C ILE A 169 14.66 -9.10 14.91
N ALA A 170 13.49 -9.05 15.55
CA ALA A 170 12.25 -9.64 15.06
C ALA A 170 11.21 -8.54 14.81
N HIS A 171 10.80 -8.35 13.57
CA HIS A 171 9.83 -7.35 13.15
C HIS A 171 8.50 -8.03 12.80
N PHE A 172 7.46 -7.70 13.55
CA PHE A 172 6.13 -8.31 13.44
C PHE A 172 5.15 -7.33 12.78
N HIS A 173 4.34 -7.85 11.87
CA HIS A 173 3.32 -7.07 11.17
C HIS A 173 1.92 -7.56 11.51
N GLU A 174 1.08 -6.67 12.00
CA GLU A 174 -0.33 -6.89 12.32
C GLU A 174 -0.59 -7.88 13.48
N TRP A 175 -1.83 -7.86 13.99
CA TRP A 175 -2.26 -8.67 15.12
C TRP A 175 -2.09 -10.18 14.88
N LEU A 176 -2.20 -10.65 13.62
CA LEU A 176 -2.02 -12.06 13.25
C LEU A 176 -0.62 -12.60 13.57
N ALA A 177 0.39 -11.73 13.59
CA ALA A 177 1.75 -12.09 14.04
C ALA A 177 2.01 -11.73 15.51
N GLY A 178 1.08 -11.05 16.17
CA GLY A 178 1.29 -10.43 17.49
C GLY A 178 1.48 -11.41 18.64
N VAL A 179 0.90 -12.61 18.59
CA VAL A 179 0.99 -13.60 19.66
C VAL A 179 2.44 -14.00 19.95
N ALA A 180 3.26 -14.19 18.91
CA ALA A 180 4.67 -14.55 19.08
C ALA A 180 5.43 -13.51 19.89
N LEU A 181 5.18 -12.23 19.63
CA LEU A 181 5.81 -11.11 20.33
C LEU A 181 5.48 -11.11 21.83
N VAL A 182 4.21 -11.36 22.18
CA VAL A 182 3.78 -11.50 23.58
C VAL A 182 4.53 -12.64 24.25
N LEU A 183 4.66 -13.80 23.60
CA LEU A 183 5.39 -14.97 24.12
C LEU A 183 6.88 -14.70 24.30
N LEU A 184 7.53 -14.02 23.35
CA LEU A 184 8.94 -13.63 23.45
C LEU A 184 9.18 -12.74 24.68
N ARG A 185 8.33 -11.75 24.88
CA ARG A 185 8.40 -10.87 26.05
C ARG A 185 8.20 -11.61 27.35
N LYS A 186 7.15 -12.47 27.41
CA LYS A 186 6.85 -13.28 28.60
C LYS A 186 7.99 -14.22 29.00
N ARG A 187 8.59 -14.87 28.03
CA ARG A 187 9.67 -15.84 28.24
C ARG A 187 11.04 -15.18 28.34
N ASN A 188 11.05 -13.84 28.31
CA ASN A 188 12.25 -13.01 28.42
C ASN A 188 13.36 -13.38 27.45
N PHE A 189 13.00 -13.61 26.18
CA PHE A 189 13.99 -13.83 25.12
C PHE A 189 14.80 -12.56 24.86
N ASP A 190 16.08 -12.77 24.64
CA ASP A 190 17.02 -11.71 24.31
C ASP A 190 16.98 -11.43 22.81
N ILE A 191 15.89 -10.81 22.35
CA ILE A 191 15.56 -10.48 20.96
C ILE A 191 14.98 -9.07 20.95
N ALA A 192 15.50 -8.20 20.10
CA ALA A 192 14.93 -6.87 19.86
C ALA A 192 13.66 -6.99 19.02
N THR A 193 12.58 -6.36 19.44
CA THR A 193 11.26 -6.54 18.82
C THR A 193 10.69 -5.25 18.28
N ILE A 194 10.16 -5.31 17.06
CA ILE A 194 9.41 -4.22 16.42
C ILE A 194 8.02 -4.74 16.09
N PHE A 195 6.99 -3.95 16.38
CA PHE A 195 5.62 -4.23 15.98
C PHE A 195 5.07 -3.10 15.09
N THR A 196 4.61 -3.44 13.90
CA THR A 196 3.97 -2.49 12.99
C THR A 196 2.51 -2.83 12.77
N THR A 197 1.62 -1.91 13.13
CA THR A 197 0.20 -1.99 12.75
C THR A 197 -0.03 -1.21 11.46
N HIS A 198 -0.58 -1.87 10.44
CA HIS A 198 -0.88 -1.25 9.14
C HIS A 198 -2.27 -0.61 9.14
N ALA A 199 -3.16 -1.08 9.99
CA ALA A 199 -4.48 -0.52 10.22
C ALA A 199 -4.97 -1.05 11.58
N THR A 200 -5.42 -0.17 12.47
CA THR A 200 -5.95 -0.65 13.74
C THR A 200 -7.18 -1.52 13.52
N LEU A 201 -7.22 -2.69 14.16
CA LEU A 201 -8.32 -3.64 13.97
C LEU A 201 -9.67 -2.99 14.35
N LEU A 202 -9.75 -2.39 15.53
CA LEU A 202 -10.98 -1.75 16.01
C LEU A 202 -11.35 -0.54 15.14
N GLY A 203 -10.37 0.27 14.68
CA GLY A 203 -10.61 1.41 13.79
C GLY A 203 -11.27 1.00 12.49
N ARG A 204 -10.80 -0.10 11.88
CA ARG A 204 -11.39 -0.67 10.66
C ARG A 204 -12.87 -1.03 10.85
N TYR A 205 -13.22 -1.65 11.97
CA TYR A 205 -14.61 -2.01 12.27
C TYR A 205 -15.48 -0.81 12.63
N LEU A 206 -14.93 0.20 13.31
CA LEU A 206 -15.65 1.43 13.65
C LEU A 206 -15.96 2.24 12.39
N CYS A 207 -14.99 2.40 11.50
CA CYS A 207 -15.18 3.14 10.24
C CYS A 207 -16.12 2.44 9.24
N ALA A 208 -16.25 1.11 9.32
CA ALA A 208 -17.24 0.37 8.52
C ALA A 208 -18.68 0.59 8.99
N GLY A 209 -18.89 1.05 10.23
CA GLY A 209 -20.18 1.46 10.79
C GLY A 209 -20.50 2.94 10.52
N ASP A 210 -21.73 3.35 10.83
CA ASP A 210 -22.18 4.73 10.70
C ASP A 210 -21.72 5.59 11.89
N VAL A 211 -20.41 5.64 12.14
CA VAL A 211 -19.85 6.37 13.28
C VAL A 211 -18.94 7.48 12.77
N ASP A 212 -19.06 8.68 13.33
CA ASP A 212 -18.04 9.72 13.15
C ASP A 212 -16.81 9.34 13.97
N PHE A 213 -15.90 8.60 13.33
CA PHE A 213 -14.78 7.94 13.97
C PHE A 213 -13.73 8.92 14.47
N TYR A 214 -13.19 9.74 13.58
CA TYR A 214 -12.04 10.58 13.91
C TYR A 214 -12.34 11.71 14.89
N ASN A 215 -13.55 12.27 14.86
CA ASN A 215 -13.96 13.33 15.79
C ASN A 215 -14.30 12.77 17.17
N ASN A 216 -14.75 11.52 17.26
CA ASN A 216 -15.12 10.86 18.52
C ASN A 216 -14.05 9.90 19.06
N LEU A 217 -12.87 9.83 18.43
CA LEU A 217 -11.83 8.84 18.73
C LEU A 217 -11.44 8.78 20.21
N LYS A 218 -11.38 9.94 20.88
CA LYS A 218 -11.03 10.07 22.31
C LYS A 218 -12.09 9.53 23.26
N PHE A 219 -13.34 9.44 22.81
CA PHE A 219 -14.49 9.14 23.65
C PHE A 219 -14.98 7.71 23.54
N PHE A 220 -14.40 6.89 22.65
CA PHE A 220 -14.76 5.48 22.56
C PHE A 220 -14.31 4.69 23.81
N ASP A 221 -15.26 3.95 24.39
CA ASP A 221 -14.93 2.83 25.26
C ASP A 221 -14.48 1.66 24.36
N VAL A 222 -13.18 1.53 24.20
CA VAL A 222 -12.55 0.61 23.25
C VAL A 222 -12.87 -0.85 23.57
N ASP A 223 -12.97 -1.22 24.86
CA ASP A 223 -13.27 -2.57 25.29
C ASP A 223 -14.73 -2.93 25.00
N ALA A 224 -15.65 -2.01 25.31
CA ALA A 224 -17.07 -2.17 24.99
C ALA A 224 -17.31 -2.22 23.48
N GLU A 225 -16.63 -1.36 22.69
CA GLU A 225 -16.80 -1.33 21.23
C GLU A 225 -16.21 -2.58 20.55
N ALA A 226 -15.09 -3.10 21.02
CA ALA A 226 -14.52 -4.37 20.55
C ALA A 226 -15.42 -5.55 20.92
N GLY A 227 -16.00 -5.54 22.15
CA GLY A 227 -16.94 -6.55 22.62
C GLY A 227 -18.23 -6.59 21.79
N LYS A 228 -18.86 -5.43 21.53
CA LYS A 228 -20.08 -5.30 20.71
C LYS A 228 -19.90 -5.88 19.30
N ARG A 229 -18.69 -5.82 18.75
CA ARG A 229 -18.35 -6.32 17.40
C ARG A 229 -17.83 -7.74 17.39
N GLY A 230 -17.76 -8.41 18.54
CA GLY A 230 -17.27 -9.78 18.67
C GLY A 230 -15.79 -9.97 18.38
N ILE A 231 -14.99 -8.90 18.42
CA ILE A 231 -13.54 -8.92 18.09
C ILE A 231 -12.65 -8.63 19.30
N TYR A 232 -13.20 -8.66 20.51
CA TYR A 232 -12.46 -8.30 21.72
C TYR A 232 -11.16 -9.11 21.90
N HIS A 233 -11.21 -10.40 21.66
CA HIS A 233 -10.05 -11.29 21.77
C HIS A 233 -8.95 -10.96 20.74
N ARG A 234 -9.30 -10.62 19.50
CA ARG A 234 -8.35 -10.18 18.47
C ARG A 234 -7.76 -8.81 18.82
N TYR A 235 -8.60 -7.90 19.31
CA TYR A 235 -8.18 -6.60 19.80
C TYR A 235 -7.20 -6.73 20.98
N CYS A 236 -7.42 -7.69 21.90
CA CYS A 236 -6.51 -7.97 23.00
C CYS A 236 -5.12 -8.41 22.48
N ILE A 237 -5.06 -9.23 21.42
CA ILE A 237 -3.79 -9.65 20.81
C ILE A 237 -3.06 -8.44 20.23
N GLU A 238 -3.74 -7.58 19.45
CA GLU A 238 -3.14 -6.38 18.86
C GLU A 238 -2.60 -5.44 19.94
N ARG A 239 -3.41 -5.15 20.95
CA ARG A 239 -3.03 -4.29 22.08
C ARG A 239 -1.87 -4.88 22.89
N ALA A 240 -1.87 -6.18 23.16
CA ALA A 240 -0.79 -6.84 23.86
C ALA A 240 0.51 -6.81 23.06
N ALA A 241 0.47 -7.10 21.76
CA ALA A 241 1.62 -7.00 20.88
C ALA A 241 2.20 -5.58 20.87
N THR A 242 1.32 -4.56 20.74
CA THR A 242 1.69 -3.15 20.80
C THR A 242 2.47 -2.83 22.08
N HIS A 243 2.00 -3.24 23.25
CA HIS A 243 2.65 -2.94 24.53
C HIS A 243 3.87 -3.81 24.84
N CYS A 244 3.99 -4.99 24.23
CA CYS A 244 5.13 -5.89 24.42
C CYS A 244 6.34 -5.55 23.55
N ALA A 245 6.15 -4.82 22.45
CA ALA A 245 7.22 -4.48 21.52
C ALA A 245 8.21 -3.46 22.12
N ASP A 246 9.51 -3.64 21.82
CA ASP A 246 10.52 -2.63 22.13
C ASP A 246 10.30 -1.35 21.32
N VAL A 247 9.86 -1.49 20.05
CA VAL A 247 9.47 -0.37 19.18
C VAL A 247 8.09 -0.65 18.59
N PHE A 248 7.18 0.29 18.74
CA PHE A 248 5.86 0.27 18.14
C PHE A 248 5.76 1.31 17.02
N THR A 249 5.34 0.90 15.83
CA THR A 249 5.25 1.75 14.65
C THR A 249 3.91 1.57 13.92
N THR A 250 3.58 2.56 13.10
CA THR A 250 2.43 2.55 12.18
C THR A 250 2.85 3.01 10.80
N VAL A 251 1.96 2.90 9.81
CA VAL A 251 2.30 3.21 8.41
C VAL A 251 2.00 4.65 8.01
N SER A 252 1.32 5.42 8.85
CA SER A 252 0.98 6.82 8.55
C SER A 252 0.63 7.59 9.82
N HIS A 253 0.67 8.93 9.74
CA HIS A 253 0.30 9.80 10.85
C HIS A 253 -1.17 9.65 11.27
N ILE A 254 -2.08 9.40 10.31
CA ILE A 254 -3.49 9.17 10.65
C ILE A 254 -3.67 7.84 11.40
N THR A 255 -2.95 6.78 11.01
CA THR A 255 -2.94 5.51 11.75
C THR A 255 -2.25 5.65 13.11
N ALA A 256 -1.20 6.48 13.22
CA ALA A 256 -0.57 6.77 14.50
C ALA A 256 -1.54 7.47 15.46
N TYR A 257 -2.30 8.43 14.95
CA TYR A 257 -3.33 9.13 15.74
C TYR A 257 -4.42 8.18 16.23
N GLU A 258 -4.91 7.27 15.38
CA GLU A 258 -5.91 6.29 15.83
C GLU A 258 -5.32 5.25 16.79
N ALA A 259 -4.08 4.78 16.59
CA ALA A 259 -3.41 3.82 17.45
C ALA A 259 -3.19 4.36 18.87
N GLU A 260 -2.83 5.62 19.02
CA GLU A 260 -2.66 6.28 20.32
C GLU A 260 -3.93 6.14 21.18
N TRP A 261 -5.10 6.33 20.58
CA TRP A 261 -6.38 6.29 21.31
C TRP A 261 -6.96 4.86 21.42
N LEU A 262 -6.83 4.05 20.38
CA LEU A 262 -7.43 2.71 20.37
C LEU A 262 -6.54 1.68 21.04
N LEU A 263 -5.23 1.71 20.83
CA LEU A 263 -4.28 0.75 21.42
C LEU A 263 -3.65 1.25 22.71
N LYS A 264 -3.92 2.50 23.10
CA LYS A 264 -3.44 3.12 24.34
C LYS A 264 -1.91 3.18 24.44
N ARG A 265 -1.23 3.26 23.31
CA ARG A 265 0.22 3.53 23.23
C ARG A 265 0.47 4.44 22.04
N LYS A 266 1.21 5.51 22.23
CA LYS A 266 1.70 6.37 21.15
C LYS A 266 2.77 5.61 20.36
N PRO A 267 2.70 5.55 19.03
CA PRO A 267 3.74 4.94 18.23
C PRO A 267 5.09 5.65 18.40
N ASP A 268 6.16 4.88 18.38
CA ASP A 268 7.53 5.38 18.42
C ASP A 268 7.95 6.02 17.09
N GLY A 269 7.29 5.63 15.99
CA GLY A 269 7.55 6.18 14.68
C GLY A 269 6.52 5.75 13.63
N VAL A 270 6.65 6.36 12.45
CA VAL A 270 5.84 6.06 11.27
C VAL A 270 6.73 5.47 10.19
N LEU A 271 6.32 4.32 9.65
CA LEU A 271 6.98 3.59 8.57
C LEU A 271 6.12 3.68 7.29
N PRO A 272 6.26 4.73 6.48
CA PRO A 272 5.47 4.89 5.28
C PRO A 272 5.71 3.75 4.29
N ASN A 273 4.67 3.40 3.52
CA ASN A 273 4.76 2.33 2.54
C ASN A 273 5.31 2.86 1.21
N GLY A 274 6.47 2.37 0.83
CA GLY A 274 7.07 2.67 -0.46
C GLY A 274 6.44 1.89 -1.62
N LEU A 275 6.85 2.25 -2.83
CA LEU A 275 6.50 1.58 -4.07
C LEU A 275 7.76 1.13 -4.81
N ASN A 276 7.64 0.13 -5.66
CA ASN A 276 8.66 -0.18 -6.65
C ASN A 276 8.54 0.82 -7.81
N VAL A 277 9.21 1.94 -7.68
CA VAL A 277 9.14 3.03 -8.66
C VAL A 277 9.65 2.57 -10.03
N VAL A 278 10.69 1.73 -10.06
CA VAL A 278 11.28 1.22 -11.32
C VAL A 278 10.26 0.44 -12.14
N LYS A 279 9.43 -0.37 -11.50
CA LYS A 279 8.38 -1.15 -12.18
C LYS A 279 7.35 -0.25 -12.88
N PHE A 280 7.01 0.89 -12.28
CA PHE A 280 5.97 1.79 -12.76
C PHE A 280 6.52 2.93 -13.64
N SER A 281 7.81 3.29 -13.49
CA SER A 281 8.39 4.42 -14.20
C SER A 281 8.67 4.06 -15.66
N ALA A 282 8.14 4.86 -16.53
CA ALA A 282 8.46 4.84 -17.96
C ALA A 282 9.19 6.14 -18.33
N LEU A 283 10.31 6.38 -17.69
CA LEU A 283 11.11 7.62 -17.57
C LEU A 283 10.97 8.66 -18.71
N HIS A 284 10.97 8.26 -19.96
CA HIS A 284 10.84 9.19 -21.11
C HIS A 284 9.59 8.92 -21.98
N GLU A 285 8.91 7.79 -21.76
CA GLU A 285 7.79 7.36 -22.60
C GLU A 285 6.41 7.56 -21.98
N PHE A 286 6.32 8.03 -20.74
CA PHE A 286 5.04 8.05 -20.03
C PHE A 286 3.94 8.88 -20.72
N GLN A 287 4.29 9.92 -21.48
CA GLN A 287 3.31 10.66 -22.29
C GLN A 287 2.84 9.84 -23.50
N ASN A 288 3.74 9.10 -24.15
CA ASN A 288 3.39 8.19 -25.25
C ASN A 288 2.55 7.02 -24.76
N LEU A 289 2.91 6.43 -23.62
CA LEU A 289 2.15 5.38 -22.98
C LEU A 289 0.75 5.86 -22.58
N HIS A 290 0.63 7.08 -22.05
CA HIS A 290 -0.66 7.68 -21.79
C HIS A 290 -1.50 7.81 -23.06
N ALA A 291 -0.93 8.33 -24.14
CA ALA A 291 -1.66 8.50 -25.39
C ALA A 291 -2.16 7.14 -25.93
N LYS A 292 -1.30 6.11 -25.90
CA LYS A 292 -1.62 4.75 -26.33
C LYS A 292 -2.70 4.12 -25.46
N SER A 293 -2.56 4.19 -24.13
CA SER A 293 -3.54 3.64 -23.19
C SER A 293 -4.87 4.38 -23.25
N LYS A 294 -4.82 5.72 -23.42
CA LYS A 294 -6.01 6.54 -23.59
C LYS A 294 -6.79 6.16 -24.85
N GLU A 295 -6.12 5.83 -25.96
CA GLU A 295 -6.81 5.38 -27.16
C GLU A 295 -7.61 4.09 -26.95
N LYS A 296 -7.11 3.15 -26.15
CA LYS A 296 -7.89 1.95 -25.76
C LYS A 296 -9.14 2.32 -24.95
N ILE A 297 -9.04 3.30 -24.05
CA ILE A 297 -10.21 3.82 -23.34
C ILE A 297 -11.18 4.49 -24.31
N HIS A 298 -10.66 5.26 -25.30
CA HIS A 298 -11.47 5.85 -26.36
C HIS A 298 -12.23 4.78 -27.17
N GLU A 299 -11.59 3.65 -27.51
CA GLU A 299 -12.24 2.55 -28.20
C GLU A 299 -13.40 1.95 -27.37
N PHE A 300 -13.15 1.74 -26.07
CA PHE A 300 -14.23 1.31 -25.16
C PHE A 300 -15.37 2.32 -25.13
N VAL A 301 -15.07 3.60 -24.96
CA VAL A 301 -16.09 4.68 -24.89
C VAL A 301 -16.89 4.78 -26.17
N ARG A 302 -16.25 4.69 -27.34
CA ARG A 302 -16.95 4.68 -28.64
C ARG A 302 -17.98 3.54 -28.72
N GLY A 303 -17.62 2.36 -28.26
CA GLY A 303 -18.51 1.20 -28.24
C GLY A 303 -19.61 1.30 -27.19
N HIS A 304 -19.23 1.67 -25.98
CA HIS A 304 -20.16 1.75 -24.84
C HIS A 304 -21.23 2.81 -25.04
N PHE A 305 -20.88 3.97 -25.61
CA PHE A 305 -21.78 5.10 -25.88
C PHE A 305 -22.27 5.14 -27.33
N TYR A 306 -22.11 4.07 -28.10
CA TYR A 306 -22.54 4.06 -29.50
C TYR A 306 -24.03 4.43 -29.65
N GLY A 307 -24.32 5.37 -30.56
CA GLY A 307 -25.65 5.93 -30.77
C GLY A 307 -25.99 7.11 -29.84
N HIS A 308 -25.19 7.34 -28.81
CA HIS A 308 -25.30 8.42 -27.84
C HIS A 308 -23.96 9.16 -27.68
N LEU A 309 -23.04 9.00 -28.65
CA LEU A 309 -21.74 9.66 -28.65
C LEU A 309 -21.90 11.08 -29.27
N ASP A 310 -22.54 11.95 -28.54
CA ASP A 310 -22.83 13.34 -28.89
C ASP A 310 -21.82 14.32 -28.26
N PHE A 311 -20.67 13.81 -27.86
CA PHE A 311 -19.55 14.54 -27.30
C PHE A 311 -18.23 14.20 -28.00
N GLU A 312 -17.30 15.17 -28.03
CA GLU A 312 -16.00 15.02 -28.68
C GLU A 312 -15.02 14.33 -27.74
N LEU A 313 -14.38 13.24 -28.18
CA LEU A 313 -13.41 12.50 -27.39
C LEU A 313 -12.14 13.33 -27.07
N ASP A 314 -11.76 14.27 -27.94
CA ASP A 314 -10.65 15.17 -27.69
C ASP A 314 -10.91 16.16 -26.55
N ASN A 315 -12.18 16.47 -26.29
CA ASN A 315 -12.65 17.29 -25.18
C ASN A 315 -13.16 16.45 -23.99
N THR A 316 -12.90 15.12 -24.01
CA THR A 316 -13.31 14.20 -22.95
C THR A 316 -12.16 13.93 -21.99
N VAL A 317 -12.44 13.98 -20.70
CA VAL A 317 -11.52 13.60 -19.62
C VAL A 317 -12.02 12.36 -18.90
N TYR A 318 -11.10 11.48 -18.55
CA TYR A 318 -11.38 10.21 -17.87
C TYR A 318 -10.99 10.32 -16.41
N PHE A 319 -12.00 10.25 -15.54
CA PHE A 319 -11.82 10.16 -14.10
C PHE A 319 -12.04 8.72 -13.65
N PHE A 320 -11.39 8.30 -12.59
CA PHE A 320 -11.65 6.97 -12.04
C PHE A 320 -11.47 6.93 -10.53
N THR A 321 -12.20 6.02 -9.91
CA THR A 321 -11.92 5.50 -8.58
C THR A 321 -11.77 3.99 -8.65
N ALA A 322 -10.84 3.42 -7.89
CA ALA A 322 -10.59 1.98 -7.86
C ALA A 322 -10.28 1.51 -6.45
N GLY A 323 -10.74 0.33 -6.09
CA GLY A 323 -10.47 -0.26 -4.78
C GLY A 323 -11.39 -1.42 -4.44
N ARG A 324 -11.27 -1.93 -3.20
CA ARG A 324 -12.21 -2.92 -2.68
C ARG A 324 -13.60 -2.32 -2.58
N TYR A 325 -14.63 -3.19 -2.63
CA TYR A 325 -16.01 -2.74 -2.51
C TYR A 325 -16.34 -2.30 -1.07
N GLU A 326 -15.90 -1.12 -0.72
CA GLU A 326 -16.12 -0.47 0.57
C GLU A 326 -16.73 0.92 0.32
N TYR A 327 -18.06 0.95 0.12
CA TYR A 327 -18.81 2.11 -0.38
C TYR A 327 -18.47 3.43 0.33
N ARG A 328 -18.46 3.46 1.67
CA ARG A 328 -18.17 4.65 2.47
C ARG A 328 -16.68 4.83 2.75
N ASN A 329 -15.98 3.75 3.11
CA ASN A 329 -14.57 3.83 3.46
C ASN A 329 -13.71 4.28 2.28
N LYS A 330 -14.06 3.85 1.07
CA LYS A 330 -13.38 4.29 -0.17
C LYS A 330 -13.97 5.56 -0.77
N GLY A 331 -15.04 6.10 -0.17
CA GLY A 331 -15.65 7.38 -0.57
C GLY A 331 -16.40 7.35 -1.90
N ALA A 332 -16.93 6.17 -2.32
CA ALA A 332 -17.74 6.08 -3.52
C ALA A 332 -19.01 6.94 -3.44
N ASP A 333 -19.58 7.05 -2.24
CA ASP A 333 -20.70 7.95 -1.92
C ASP A 333 -20.37 9.41 -2.25
N MET A 334 -19.26 9.92 -1.75
CA MET A 334 -18.81 11.29 -2.02
C MET A 334 -18.45 11.51 -3.48
N PHE A 335 -17.82 10.52 -4.11
CA PHE A 335 -17.44 10.62 -5.52
C PHE A 335 -18.68 10.81 -6.40
N ILE A 336 -19.71 9.95 -6.22
CA ILE A 336 -20.94 10.01 -7.01
C ILE A 336 -21.70 11.31 -6.75
N GLU A 337 -21.82 11.75 -5.49
CA GLU A 337 -22.44 13.03 -5.14
C GLU A 337 -21.70 14.21 -5.78
N SER A 338 -20.37 14.22 -5.69
CA SER A 338 -19.54 15.28 -6.28
C SER A 338 -19.56 15.27 -7.81
N LEU A 339 -19.72 14.11 -8.45
CA LEU A 339 -19.95 13.99 -9.89
C LEU A 339 -21.28 14.63 -10.31
N ALA A 340 -22.33 14.47 -9.52
CA ALA A 340 -23.61 15.14 -9.78
C ALA A 340 -23.50 16.67 -9.68
N ARG A 341 -22.80 17.17 -8.67
CA ARG A 341 -22.52 18.62 -8.52
C ARG A 341 -21.65 19.12 -9.69
N LEU A 342 -20.63 18.38 -10.09
CA LEU A 342 -19.80 18.68 -11.25
C LEU A 342 -20.65 18.75 -12.54
N ASN A 343 -21.54 17.77 -12.75
CA ASN A 343 -22.45 17.76 -13.90
C ASN A 343 -23.30 19.04 -13.97
N HIS A 344 -23.86 19.44 -12.84
CA HIS A 344 -24.64 20.68 -12.74
C HIS A 344 -23.78 21.92 -13.08
N ARG A 345 -22.57 22.02 -12.50
CA ARG A 345 -21.66 23.15 -12.73
C ARG A 345 -21.20 23.24 -14.20
N LEU A 346 -20.81 22.12 -14.80
CA LEU A 346 -20.40 22.08 -16.22
C LEU A 346 -21.57 22.43 -17.16
N LYS A 347 -22.78 21.98 -16.87
CA LYS A 347 -23.99 22.34 -17.64
C LYS A 347 -24.27 23.83 -17.51
N SER A 348 -24.26 24.38 -16.30
CA SER A 348 -24.51 25.79 -16.03
C SER A 348 -23.47 26.72 -16.68
N ALA A 349 -22.21 26.28 -16.73
CA ALA A 349 -21.12 27.00 -17.40
C ALA A 349 -21.12 26.84 -18.93
N GLY A 350 -22.02 26.05 -19.52
CA GLY A 350 -22.02 25.74 -20.95
C GLY A 350 -20.73 25.07 -21.44
N SER A 351 -20.06 24.31 -20.55
CA SER A 351 -18.77 23.66 -20.87
C SER A 351 -18.92 22.65 -21.99
N LYS A 352 -17.91 22.62 -22.88
CA LYS A 352 -17.78 21.60 -23.92
C LYS A 352 -17.09 20.34 -23.41
N THR A 353 -16.44 20.39 -22.25
CA THR A 353 -15.76 19.25 -21.65
C THR A 353 -16.78 18.22 -21.18
N THR A 354 -16.54 16.96 -21.54
CA THR A 354 -17.29 15.80 -21.04
C THR A 354 -16.39 14.99 -20.11
N VAL A 355 -16.95 14.53 -19.01
CA VAL A 355 -16.26 13.64 -18.07
C VAL A 355 -16.84 12.23 -18.23
N VAL A 356 -16.00 11.22 -18.40
CA VAL A 356 -16.40 9.82 -18.23
C VAL A 356 -15.73 9.32 -16.95
N ALA A 357 -16.55 9.04 -15.95
CA ALA A 357 -16.13 8.61 -14.63
C ALA A 357 -16.28 7.09 -14.48
N PHE A 358 -15.16 6.42 -14.23
CA PHE A 358 -15.10 4.99 -14.00
C PHE A 358 -15.10 4.67 -12.51
N ILE A 359 -15.94 3.73 -12.10
CA ILE A 359 -15.96 3.15 -10.76
C ILE A 359 -15.53 1.69 -10.88
N ILE A 360 -14.32 1.35 -10.44
CA ILE A 360 -13.73 0.01 -10.53
C ILE A 360 -13.72 -0.59 -9.12
N MET A 361 -14.82 -1.24 -8.75
CA MET A 361 -15.00 -1.83 -7.41
C MET A 361 -15.63 -3.22 -7.55
N PRO A 362 -14.87 -4.32 -7.35
CA PRO A 362 -15.35 -5.68 -7.53
C PRO A 362 -16.54 -6.00 -6.64
N ALA A 363 -17.67 -6.38 -7.23
CA ALA A 363 -18.89 -6.77 -6.55
C ALA A 363 -19.35 -8.15 -7.03
N LYS A 364 -20.25 -8.78 -6.28
CA LYS A 364 -20.83 -10.08 -6.71
C LYS A 364 -21.71 -9.87 -7.93
N SER A 365 -21.32 -10.46 -9.04
CA SER A 365 -22.02 -10.39 -10.32
C SER A 365 -22.29 -11.80 -10.91
N HIS A 366 -23.32 -11.92 -11.73
CA HIS A 366 -23.65 -13.16 -12.44
C HIS A 366 -22.97 -13.23 -13.81
N SER A 367 -23.01 -12.13 -14.55
CA SER A 367 -22.54 -12.05 -15.94
C SER A 367 -22.39 -10.60 -16.38
N TYR A 368 -21.80 -10.40 -17.54
CA TYR A 368 -21.83 -9.10 -18.22
C TYR A 368 -23.25 -8.75 -18.68
N THR A 369 -23.58 -7.46 -18.70
CA THR A 369 -24.82 -7.02 -19.34
C THR A 369 -24.70 -7.20 -20.85
N VAL A 370 -25.81 -7.59 -21.50
CA VAL A 370 -25.85 -7.74 -22.96
C VAL A 370 -25.47 -6.43 -23.66
N GLU A 371 -25.87 -5.31 -23.07
CA GLU A 371 -25.60 -3.98 -23.62
C GLU A 371 -24.12 -3.61 -23.57
N ALA A 372 -23.38 -4.01 -22.51
CA ALA A 372 -21.94 -3.81 -22.42
C ALA A 372 -21.18 -4.67 -23.45
N LEU A 373 -21.55 -5.93 -23.62
CA LEU A 373 -20.98 -6.84 -24.62
C LEU A 373 -21.25 -6.37 -26.06
N LYS A 374 -22.46 -5.86 -26.34
CA LYS A 374 -22.80 -5.29 -27.64
C LYS A 374 -21.87 -4.14 -28.05
N GLY A 375 -21.39 -3.35 -27.10
CA GLY A 375 -20.48 -2.24 -27.36
C GLY A 375 -19.23 -2.66 -28.12
N GLN A 376 -18.57 -3.73 -27.70
CA GLN A 376 -17.39 -4.28 -28.38
C GLN A 376 -17.72 -4.89 -29.74
N ALA A 377 -18.84 -5.63 -29.81
CA ALA A 377 -19.31 -6.20 -31.08
C ALA A 377 -19.63 -5.13 -32.13
N VAL A 378 -20.24 -4.01 -31.70
CA VAL A 378 -20.53 -2.85 -32.55
C VAL A 378 -19.24 -2.28 -33.15
N MET A 379 -18.24 -2.04 -32.34
CA MET A 379 -16.96 -1.46 -32.80
C MET A 379 -16.26 -2.38 -33.80
N LYS A 380 -16.25 -3.71 -33.53
CA LYS A 380 -15.69 -4.69 -34.45
C LYS A 380 -16.45 -4.67 -35.81
N GLN A 381 -17.77 -4.77 -35.78
CA GLN A 381 -18.57 -4.78 -37.00
C GLN A 381 -18.46 -3.49 -37.83
N LEU A 382 -18.36 -2.33 -37.19
CA LEU A 382 -18.13 -1.07 -37.89
C LEU A 382 -16.75 -1.04 -38.53
N ARG A 383 -15.72 -1.48 -37.81
CA ARG A 383 -14.35 -1.56 -38.33
C ARG A 383 -14.28 -2.49 -39.52
N ASP A 384 -14.84 -3.69 -39.43
CA ASP A 384 -14.89 -4.66 -40.54
C ASP A 384 -15.57 -4.05 -41.76
N THR A 385 -16.75 -3.41 -41.58
CA THR A 385 -17.48 -2.75 -42.69
C THR A 385 -16.68 -1.62 -43.32
N VAL A 386 -15.98 -0.77 -42.50
CA VAL A 386 -15.15 0.31 -43.03
C VAL A 386 -13.95 -0.26 -43.77
N GLN A 387 -13.35 -1.34 -43.28
CA GLN A 387 -12.22 -2.01 -43.95
C GLN A 387 -12.65 -2.59 -45.31
N ASP A 388 -13.80 -3.28 -45.39
CA ASP A 388 -14.33 -3.76 -46.64
C ASP A 388 -14.50 -2.63 -47.68
N ILE A 389 -15.06 -1.49 -47.22
CA ILE A 389 -15.23 -0.30 -48.07
C ILE A 389 -13.88 0.27 -48.52
N GLN A 390 -12.88 0.32 -47.63
CA GLN A 390 -11.52 0.80 -47.98
C GLN A 390 -10.87 -0.09 -49.04
N ASP A 391 -11.03 -1.42 -48.91
CA ASP A 391 -10.50 -2.38 -49.88
C ASP A 391 -11.17 -2.20 -51.27
N HIS A 392 -12.48 -2.00 -51.28
CA HIS A 392 -13.21 -1.69 -52.51
C HIS A 392 -12.75 -0.37 -53.15
N ILE A 393 -12.55 0.66 -52.35
CA ILE A 393 -12.00 1.97 -52.78
C ILE A 393 -10.59 1.78 -53.35
N GLY A 394 -9.72 1.06 -52.64
CA GLY A 394 -8.36 0.77 -53.05
C GLY A 394 -8.31 0.06 -54.42
N LYS A 395 -9.17 -0.96 -54.58
CA LYS A 395 -9.31 -1.70 -55.89
C LYS A 395 -9.74 -0.80 -57.01
N ARG A 396 -10.77 0.04 -56.84
CA ARG A 396 -11.25 0.99 -57.87
C ARG A 396 -10.15 2.05 -58.24
N LEU A 397 -9.42 2.57 -57.27
CA LEU A 397 -8.29 3.45 -57.48
C LEU A 397 -7.18 2.78 -58.30
N PHE A 398 -6.82 1.55 -57.92
CA PHE A 398 -5.82 0.78 -58.64
C PHE A 398 -6.21 0.51 -60.09
N GLU A 399 -7.45 0.07 -60.31
CA GLU A 399 -7.94 -0.19 -61.66
C GLU A 399 -8.01 1.07 -62.53
N SER A 400 -8.36 2.23 -61.94
CA SER A 400 -8.35 3.51 -62.65
C SER A 400 -6.92 3.96 -63.01
N ALA A 401 -5.98 3.84 -62.06
CA ALA A 401 -4.59 4.13 -62.27
C ALA A 401 -3.93 3.21 -63.30
N ALA A 402 -4.23 1.91 -63.26
CA ALA A 402 -3.74 0.94 -64.27
C ALA A 402 -4.23 1.22 -65.69
N ARG A 403 -5.36 1.92 -65.85
CA ARG A 403 -5.90 2.40 -67.13
C ARG A 403 -5.34 3.80 -67.51
N GLY A 404 -4.42 4.35 -66.73
CA GLY A 404 -3.86 5.69 -66.94
C GLY A 404 -4.86 6.83 -66.71
N LYS A 405 -5.94 6.60 -65.99
CA LYS A 405 -6.97 7.60 -65.69
C LYS A 405 -6.95 7.99 -64.21
N MET A 406 -6.90 9.31 -63.97
CA MET A 406 -7.15 9.81 -62.60
C MET A 406 -8.64 9.88 -62.33
N PRO A 407 -9.12 9.42 -61.14
CA PRO A 407 -10.50 9.64 -60.74
C PRO A 407 -10.74 11.13 -60.56
N THR A 408 -11.61 11.70 -61.41
CA THR A 408 -11.91 13.14 -61.45
C THR A 408 -13.00 13.57 -60.46
N ASP A 409 -13.72 12.62 -59.88
CA ASP A 409 -14.84 12.86 -58.96
C ASP A 409 -14.78 11.90 -57.78
N ALA A 410 -15.05 12.41 -56.58
CA ALA A 410 -15.18 11.59 -55.39
C ALA A 410 -16.22 10.45 -55.48
N LYS A 411 -17.26 10.68 -56.26
CA LYS A 411 -18.29 9.67 -56.57
C LYS A 411 -17.77 8.50 -57.42
N ALA A 412 -16.70 8.66 -58.16
CA ALA A 412 -16.04 7.58 -58.86
C ALA A 412 -15.25 6.64 -57.94
N VAL A 413 -14.90 7.12 -56.74
CA VAL A 413 -14.13 6.39 -55.75
C VAL A 413 -15.04 5.75 -54.70
N ILE A 414 -15.99 6.53 -54.18
CA ILE A 414 -16.99 6.07 -53.21
C ILE A 414 -18.34 5.95 -53.97
N VAL A 415 -18.78 4.73 -54.19
CA VAL A 415 -20.05 4.44 -54.88
C VAL A 415 -21.22 4.41 -53.90
N GLU A 416 -22.45 4.51 -54.47
CA GLU A 416 -23.70 4.52 -53.67
C GLU A 416 -23.84 3.24 -52.85
N GLU A 417 -23.40 2.09 -53.35
CA GLU A 417 -23.43 0.79 -52.70
C GLU A 417 -22.62 0.82 -51.39
N ASP A 418 -21.44 1.40 -51.36
CA ASP A 418 -20.61 1.52 -50.16
C ASP A 418 -21.30 2.38 -49.10
N LEU A 419 -21.92 3.49 -49.52
CA LEU A 419 -22.70 4.35 -48.64
C LEU A 419 -23.95 3.67 -48.07
N VAL A 420 -24.63 2.88 -48.92
CA VAL A 420 -25.81 2.06 -48.47
C VAL A 420 -25.38 1.00 -47.48
N GLN A 421 -24.26 0.31 -47.73
CA GLN A 421 -23.71 -0.68 -46.81
C GLN A 421 -23.40 -0.05 -45.45
N LEU A 422 -22.71 1.10 -45.45
CA LEU A 422 -22.37 1.83 -44.22
C LEU A 422 -23.64 2.30 -43.48
N LYS A 423 -24.59 2.90 -44.18
CA LYS A 423 -25.90 3.32 -43.63
C LYS A 423 -26.64 2.17 -42.98
N ARG A 424 -26.75 1.04 -43.69
CA ARG A 424 -27.41 -0.18 -43.15
C ARG A 424 -26.74 -0.63 -41.86
N ARG A 425 -25.40 -0.62 -41.81
CA ARG A 425 -24.66 -1.01 -40.63
C ARG A 425 -24.93 -0.06 -39.47
N ILE A 426 -24.86 1.25 -39.70
CA ILE A 426 -25.12 2.30 -38.70
C ILE A 426 -26.51 2.13 -38.09
N PHE A 427 -27.56 1.95 -38.97
CA PHE A 427 -28.93 1.79 -38.50
C PHE A 427 -29.16 0.46 -37.76
N ALA A 428 -28.54 -0.63 -38.23
CA ALA A 428 -28.68 -1.96 -37.61
C ALA A 428 -28.04 -2.00 -36.19
N LEU A 429 -27.05 -1.18 -35.95
CA LEU A 429 -26.34 -1.11 -34.67
C LEU A 429 -26.88 -0.02 -33.73
N LYS A 430 -27.82 0.83 -34.19
CA LYS A 430 -28.40 1.91 -33.37
C LYS A 430 -29.04 1.34 -32.10
N ARG A 431 -28.78 2.00 -30.98
CA ARG A 431 -29.42 1.70 -29.69
C ARG A 431 -30.53 2.71 -29.43
N ASP A 432 -31.66 2.21 -28.92
CA ASP A 432 -32.78 3.07 -28.49
C ASP A 432 -32.75 3.32 -26.98
N SER A 433 -32.03 2.48 -26.19
CA SER A 433 -31.84 2.60 -24.77
C SER A 433 -30.62 3.47 -24.45
N LEU A 434 -30.65 4.17 -23.31
CA LEU A 434 -29.48 4.90 -22.80
C LEU A 434 -28.30 3.95 -22.60
N PRO A 435 -27.05 4.45 -22.68
CA PRO A 435 -25.86 3.67 -22.40
C PRO A 435 -25.89 3.13 -20.97
N PRO A 436 -25.54 1.85 -20.73
CA PRO A 436 -25.65 1.26 -19.42
C PRO A 436 -24.70 1.94 -18.44
N VAL A 437 -25.17 2.15 -17.21
CA VAL A 437 -24.37 2.70 -16.11
C VAL A 437 -23.44 1.62 -15.54
N VAL A 438 -23.86 0.36 -15.58
CA VAL A 438 -23.11 -0.78 -15.06
C VAL A 438 -22.82 -1.80 -16.16
N THR A 439 -21.63 -2.39 -16.12
CA THR A 439 -21.17 -3.35 -17.14
C THR A 439 -21.59 -4.79 -16.86
N HIS A 440 -22.08 -5.10 -15.66
CA HIS A 440 -22.45 -6.44 -15.21
C HIS A 440 -23.86 -6.49 -14.62
N ASN A 441 -24.46 -7.68 -14.66
CA ASN A 441 -25.66 -7.99 -13.90
C ASN A 441 -25.26 -8.33 -12.45
N LEU A 442 -25.52 -7.45 -11.51
CA LEU A 442 -25.22 -7.69 -10.10
C LEU A 442 -26.17 -8.69 -9.46
N VAL A 443 -25.70 -9.43 -8.47
CA VAL A 443 -26.50 -10.42 -7.72
C VAL A 443 -27.65 -9.75 -6.97
N ASP A 444 -27.44 -8.57 -6.40
CA ASP A 444 -28.46 -7.78 -5.68
C ASP A 444 -28.45 -6.32 -6.17
N ASP A 445 -28.88 -6.11 -7.41
CA ASP A 445 -28.95 -4.80 -8.06
C ASP A 445 -29.83 -3.80 -7.29
N ALA A 446 -30.90 -4.29 -6.66
CA ALA A 446 -31.85 -3.42 -5.95
C ALA A 446 -31.27 -2.83 -4.63
N LYS A 447 -30.35 -3.55 -4.00
CA LYS A 447 -29.74 -3.13 -2.73
C LYS A 447 -28.31 -2.63 -2.88
N ASP A 448 -27.74 -2.68 -4.08
CA ASP A 448 -26.40 -2.20 -4.32
C ASP A 448 -26.29 -0.69 -4.00
N PRO A 449 -25.41 -0.30 -3.06
CA PRO A 449 -25.35 1.11 -2.60
C PRO A 449 -24.79 2.05 -3.67
N ILE A 450 -23.88 1.61 -4.54
CA ILE A 450 -23.34 2.41 -5.64
C ILE A 450 -24.43 2.70 -6.65
N LEU A 451 -25.16 1.68 -7.13
CA LEU A 451 -26.25 1.87 -8.08
C LEU A 451 -27.38 2.70 -7.49
N ASN A 452 -27.69 2.49 -6.21
CA ASN A 452 -28.73 3.27 -5.54
C ASN A 452 -28.34 4.76 -5.44
N GLN A 453 -27.08 5.07 -5.15
CA GLN A 453 -26.61 6.46 -5.14
C GLN A 453 -26.65 7.08 -6.54
N ILE A 454 -26.22 6.35 -7.58
CA ILE A 454 -26.32 6.83 -8.97
C ILE A 454 -27.78 7.09 -9.37
N ARG A 455 -28.71 6.23 -8.95
CA ARG A 455 -30.16 6.42 -9.16
C ARG A 455 -30.68 7.65 -8.42
N ASN A 456 -30.27 7.87 -7.18
CA ASN A 456 -30.67 9.01 -6.36
C ASN A 456 -30.22 10.33 -7.00
N VAL A 457 -28.99 10.41 -7.49
CA VAL A 457 -28.46 11.62 -8.15
C VAL A 457 -28.86 11.73 -9.63
N ARG A 458 -29.56 10.74 -10.17
CA ARG A 458 -30.11 10.70 -11.56
C ARG A 458 -29.06 10.83 -12.66
N LEU A 459 -27.88 10.25 -12.49
CA LEU A 459 -26.85 10.21 -13.53
C LEU A 459 -26.98 8.93 -14.37
N PHE A 460 -27.87 8.95 -15.35
CA PHE A 460 -28.20 7.81 -16.22
C PHE A 460 -27.53 7.84 -17.60
N ASN A 461 -26.45 8.56 -17.76
CA ASN A 461 -25.77 8.75 -19.05
C ASN A 461 -26.65 9.43 -20.11
N ASP A 462 -27.58 10.30 -19.66
CA ASP A 462 -28.45 11.07 -20.56
C ASP A 462 -27.63 11.97 -21.49
N GLN A 463 -28.14 12.22 -22.68
CA GLN A 463 -27.49 13.04 -23.70
C GLN A 463 -27.09 14.42 -23.17
N SER A 464 -27.95 15.03 -22.36
CA SER A 464 -27.72 16.36 -21.77
C SER A 464 -26.64 16.38 -20.71
N ASP A 465 -26.20 15.24 -20.16
CA ASP A 465 -25.24 15.18 -19.08
C ASP A 465 -23.79 15.40 -19.57
N ARG A 466 -23.05 16.24 -18.87
CA ARG A 466 -21.60 16.43 -19.08
C ARG A 466 -20.76 15.41 -18.34
N VAL A 467 -21.35 14.71 -17.36
CA VAL A 467 -20.72 13.62 -16.64
C VAL A 467 -21.41 12.31 -16.98
N LYS A 468 -20.63 11.35 -17.47
CA LYS A 468 -21.07 10.00 -17.79
C LYS A 468 -20.44 9.04 -16.78
N ILE A 469 -21.16 8.02 -16.35
CA ILE A 469 -20.70 7.05 -15.35
C ILE A 469 -20.59 5.67 -15.99
N VAL A 470 -19.49 4.97 -15.67
CA VAL A 470 -19.29 3.55 -15.99
C VAL A 470 -18.89 2.82 -14.70
N PHE A 471 -19.81 2.08 -14.12
CA PHE A 471 -19.52 1.19 -13.00
C PHE A 471 -19.11 -0.19 -13.55
N HIS A 472 -17.86 -0.58 -13.28
CA HIS A 472 -17.27 -1.86 -13.65
C HIS A 472 -16.96 -2.66 -12.38
N PRO A 473 -17.86 -3.57 -11.96
CA PRO A 473 -17.77 -4.30 -10.69
C PRO A 473 -16.87 -5.55 -10.79
N GLU A 474 -15.73 -5.43 -11.42
CA GLU A 474 -14.74 -6.51 -11.59
C GLU A 474 -13.32 -5.94 -11.56
N PHE A 475 -12.33 -6.78 -11.22
CA PHE A 475 -10.93 -6.41 -11.39
C PHE A 475 -10.57 -6.27 -12.88
N LEU A 476 -9.78 -5.26 -13.19
CA LEU A 476 -9.30 -5.06 -14.55
C LEU A 476 -8.35 -6.19 -14.95
N ASN A 477 -8.55 -6.68 -16.17
CA ASN A 477 -7.79 -7.77 -16.75
C ASN A 477 -7.75 -7.62 -18.28
N SER A 478 -6.59 -7.82 -18.90
CA SER A 478 -6.39 -7.75 -20.35
C SER A 478 -7.29 -8.73 -21.16
N ASN A 479 -7.76 -9.80 -20.52
CA ASN A 479 -8.68 -10.76 -21.14
C ASN A 479 -10.18 -10.43 -20.96
N ASN A 480 -10.50 -9.30 -20.32
CA ASN A 480 -11.88 -8.91 -20.09
C ASN A 480 -12.61 -8.61 -21.42
N PRO A 481 -13.79 -9.20 -21.68
CA PRO A 481 -14.47 -9.00 -22.96
C PRO A 481 -15.09 -7.61 -23.14
N VAL A 482 -15.24 -6.83 -22.08
CA VAL A 482 -15.83 -5.48 -22.10
C VAL A 482 -14.75 -4.40 -22.06
N LEU A 483 -13.80 -4.51 -21.13
CA LEU A 483 -12.71 -3.56 -20.95
C LEU A 483 -11.37 -4.32 -20.88
N PRO A 484 -10.79 -4.71 -22.02
CA PRO A 484 -9.59 -5.54 -22.09
C PRO A 484 -8.32 -4.72 -21.81
N MET A 485 -8.15 -4.32 -20.55
CA MET A 485 -6.99 -3.53 -20.08
C MET A 485 -6.57 -4.02 -18.72
N ASP A 486 -5.25 -4.09 -18.50
CA ASP A 486 -4.70 -4.28 -17.17
C ASP A 486 -4.83 -2.99 -16.35
N TYR A 487 -4.78 -3.12 -15.02
CA TYR A 487 -4.95 -2.00 -14.11
C TYR A 487 -3.97 -0.86 -14.41
N GLU A 488 -2.69 -1.16 -14.57
CA GLU A 488 -1.65 -0.16 -14.83
C GLU A 488 -1.88 0.57 -16.17
N GLU A 489 -2.25 -0.18 -17.19
CA GLU A 489 -2.57 0.38 -18.50
C GLU A 489 -3.80 1.29 -18.44
N PHE A 490 -4.84 0.87 -17.72
CA PHE A 490 -6.04 1.67 -17.53
C PHE A 490 -5.73 2.98 -16.77
N VAL A 491 -5.01 2.90 -15.65
CA VAL A 491 -4.62 4.09 -14.87
C VAL A 491 -3.82 5.07 -15.73
N ARG A 492 -2.82 4.57 -16.49
CA ARG A 492 -2.04 5.43 -17.42
C ARG A 492 -2.90 6.11 -18.47
N GLY A 493 -3.98 5.49 -18.91
CA GLY A 493 -4.92 6.06 -19.87
C GLY A 493 -5.87 7.11 -19.29
N CYS A 494 -6.06 7.12 -17.97
CA CYS A 494 -6.91 8.07 -17.28
C CYS A 494 -6.24 9.44 -17.11
N HIS A 495 -7.05 10.45 -16.81
CA HIS A 495 -6.59 11.83 -16.64
C HIS A 495 -6.48 12.21 -15.16
N LEU A 496 -7.35 11.65 -14.29
CA LEU A 496 -7.44 11.99 -12.87
C LEU A 496 -7.94 10.78 -12.08
N GLY A 497 -7.18 10.37 -11.07
CA GLY A 497 -7.64 9.44 -10.04
C GLY A 497 -8.38 10.19 -8.94
N VAL A 498 -9.51 9.66 -8.45
CA VAL A 498 -10.32 10.31 -7.41
C VAL A 498 -10.59 9.33 -6.29
N PHE A 499 -9.96 9.53 -5.14
CA PHE A 499 -9.97 8.60 -4.00
C PHE A 499 -10.37 9.33 -2.71
N PRO A 500 -11.65 9.72 -2.57
CA PRO A 500 -12.09 10.51 -1.42
C PRO A 500 -12.37 9.62 -0.19
N SER A 501 -11.39 8.79 0.19
CA SER A 501 -11.52 7.80 1.25
C SER A 501 -11.76 8.42 2.62
N TYR A 502 -12.61 7.77 3.42
CA TYR A 502 -12.81 8.08 4.83
C TYR A 502 -11.85 7.31 5.73
N TYR A 503 -11.59 6.03 5.39
CA TYR A 503 -10.64 5.19 6.09
C TYR A 503 -9.65 4.59 5.10
N GLU A 504 -8.45 5.12 5.11
CA GLU A 504 -7.35 4.69 4.22
C GLU A 504 -6.01 4.79 4.96
N PRO A 505 -5.58 3.74 5.65
CA PRO A 505 -4.36 3.77 6.46
C PRO A 505 -3.11 4.21 5.70
N TRP A 506 -3.00 3.83 4.41
CA TRP A 506 -1.95 4.36 3.52
C TRP A 506 -2.54 4.97 2.26
N GLY A 507 -2.99 4.19 1.29
CA GLY A 507 -3.51 4.63 0.00
C GLY A 507 -2.52 4.39 -1.14
N TYR A 508 -2.44 3.15 -1.58
CA TYR A 508 -1.59 2.78 -2.71
C TYR A 508 -2.05 3.38 -4.02
N THR A 509 -3.36 3.42 -4.28
CA THR A 509 -3.93 3.90 -5.54
C THR A 509 -3.51 5.33 -5.92
N PRO A 510 -3.55 6.35 -5.05
CA PRO A 510 -3.01 7.66 -5.40
C PRO A 510 -1.48 7.66 -5.52
N GLY A 511 -0.77 6.82 -4.78
CA GLY A 511 0.68 6.64 -4.92
C GLY A 511 1.05 6.04 -6.28
N GLU A 512 0.35 5.01 -6.73
CA GLU A 512 0.50 4.41 -8.06
C GLU A 512 0.18 5.42 -9.18
N CYS A 513 -0.87 6.22 -9.01
CA CYS A 513 -1.16 7.35 -9.89
C CYS A 513 0.04 8.31 -10.01
N THR A 514 0.63 8.66 -8.87
CA THR A 514 1.79 9.57 -8.81
C THR A 514 2.96 9.04 -9.61
N VAL A 515 3.32 7.77 -9.42
CA VAL A 515 4.44 7.14 -10.12
C VAL A 515 4.17 6.99 -11.63
N MET A 516 2.91 6.82 -12.02
CA MET A 516 2.49 6.79 -13.43
C MET A 516 2.24 8.19 -14.03
N GLY A 517 2.54 9.25 -13.29
CA GLY A 517 2.33 10.62 -13.73
C GLY A 517 0.86 11.00 -13.89
N VAL A 518 -0.04 10.37 -13.16
CA VAL A 518 -1.48 10.67 -13.19
C VAL A 518 -1.86 11.50 -11.97
N PRO A 519 -2.33 12.73 -12.14
CA PRO A 519 -2.85 13.53 -11.03
C PRO A 519 -3.95 12.81 -10.25
N SER A 520 -4.02 13.06 -8.94
CA SER A 520 -5.02 12.40 -8.11
C SER A 520 -5.60 13.32 -7.04
N ILE A 521 -6.84 13.02 -6.65
CA ILE A 521 -7.51 13.63 -5.51
C ILE A 521 -7.57 12.57 -4.40
N THR A 522 -7.11 12.93 -3.21
CA THR A 522 -7.16 12.11 -2.00
C THR A 522 -7.72 12.93 -0.84
N THR A 523 -7.65 12.44 0.39
CA THR A 523 -8.14 13.13 1.58
C THR A 523 -7.08 13.27 2.66
N ASN A 524 -7.28 14.18 3.61
CA ASN A 524 -6.48 14.27 4.83
C ASN A 524 -6.78 13.17 5.87
N LEU A 525 -7.64 12.21 5.52
CA LEU A 525 -7.89 10.95 6.26
C LEU A 525 -7.22 9.74 5.61
N SER A 526 -6.43 9.95 4.55
CA SER A 526 -5.59 8.91 3.95
C SER A 526 -4.14 9.11 4.36
N GLY A 527 -3.42 8.01 4.63
CA GLY A 527 -2.00 8.07 4.97
C GLY A 527 -1.16 8.75 3.89
N PHE A 528 -1.44 8.45 2.62
CA PHE A 528 -0.80 9.10 1.48
C PHE A 528 -1.09 10.61 1.44
N GLY A 529 -2.33 11.02 1.70
CA GLY A 529 -2.70 12.44 1.75
C GLY A 529 -1.96 13.19 2.85
N CYS A 530 -1.94 12.65 4.07
CA CYS A 530 -1.17 13.21 5.18
C CYS A 530 0.33 13.30 4.85
N PHE A 531 0.90 12.25 4.26
CA PHE A 531 2.29 12.20 3.86
C PHE A 531 2.63 13.29 2.82
N MET A 532 1.80 13.46 1.79
CA MET A 532 2.03 14.46 0.77
C MET A 532 1.81 15.91 1.27
N GLU A 533 0.87 16.10 2.19
CA GLU A 533 0.64 17.41 2.83
C GLU A 533 1.84 17.84 3.70
N GLU A 534 2.47 16.88 4.37
CA GLU A 534 3.69 17.13 5.15
C GLU A 534 4.91 17.38 4.24
N MET A 535 5.04 16.60 3.16
CA MET A 535 6.20 16.61 2.28
C MET A 535 6.22 17.79 1.31
N ILE A 536 5.06 18.37 0.97
CA ILE A 536 4.93 19.38 -0.09
C ILE A 536 4.06 20.53 0.41
N SER A 537 4.55 21.75 0.34
CA SER A 537 3.82 22.93 0.82
C SER A 537 2.54 23.22 0.03
N VAL A 538 2.51 22.93 -1.27
CA VAL A 538 1.34 23.10 -2.15
C VAL A 538 1.18 21.85 -3.02
N PRO A 539 0.57 20.76 -2.51
CA PRO A 539 0.45 19.50 -3.26
C PRO A 539 -0.31 19.64 -4.60
N SER A 540 -1.30 20.54 -4.67
CA SER A 540 -2.11 20.77 -5.88
C SER A 540 -1.28 21.23 -7.10
N ASP A 541 -0.17 21.95 -6.90
CA ASP A 541 0.74 22.33 -7.97
C ASP A 541 1.40 21.14 -8.66
N TYR A 542 1.48 20.03 -7.94
CA TYR A 542 2.02 18.75 -8.40
C TYR A 542 0.94 17.76 -8.81
N GLY A 543 -0.33 18.19 -8.84
CA GLY A 543 -1.43 17.34 -9.22
C GLY A 543 -1.91 16.39 -8.11
N ILE A 544 -1.55 16.66 -6.86
CA ILE A 544 -2.08 15.97 -5.69
C ILE A 544 -3.06 16.91 -4.99
N TYR A 545 -4.34 16.62 -5.10
CA TYR A 545 -5.39 17.43 -4.48
C TYR A 545 -5.85 16.76 -3.19
N ILE A 546 -5.87 17.48 -2.08
CA ILE A 546 -6.24 16.94 -0.77
C ILE A 546 -7.55 17.55 -0.31
N VAL A 547 -8.58 16.72 -0.22
CA VAL A 547 -9.89 17.09 0.30
C VAL A 547 -9.89 16.99 1.81
N ASP A 548 -10.33 18.03 2.48
CA ASP A 548 -10.49 18.02 3.94
C ASP A 548 -11.80 17.31 4.32
N ARG A 549 -11.67 16.08 4.82
CA ARG A 549 -12.78 15.28 5.38
C ARG A 549 -12.80 15.25 6.91
N ARG A 550 -11.78 15.83 7.54
CA ARG A 550 -11.65 15.80 9.00
C ARG A 550 -12.28 17.01 9.66
N MET A 551 -12.04 18.20 9.13
CA MET A 551 -12.46 19.47 9.75
C MET A 551 -13.70 20.08 9.10
N LYS A 552 -14.10 19.58 7.93
CA LYS A 552 -15.25 20.02 7.17
C LYS A 552 -16.41 19.04 7.27
N SER A 553 -17.61 19.55 7.11
CA SER A 553 -18.82 18.74 6.94
C SER A 553 -18.75 17.91 5.64
N VAL A 554 -19.55 16.87 5.53
CA VAL A 554 -19.65 16.05 4.31
C VAL A 554 -20.02 16.91 3.10
N GLU A 555 -20.94 17.87 3.28
CA GLU A 555 -21.39 18.80 2.23
C GLU A 555 -20.27 19.70 1.73
N GLU A 556 -19.51 20.30 2.63
CA GLU A 556 -18.37 21.15 2.29
C GLU A 556 -17.23 20.35 1.64
N SER A 557 -17.02 19.11 2.08
CA SER A 557 -16.04 18.20 1.50
C SER A 557 -16.45 17.78 0.08
N CYS A 558 -17.73 17.49 -0.16
CA CYS A 558 -18.26 17.22 -1.51
C CYS A 558 -18.12 18.43 -2.43
N ASP A 559 -18.37 19.64 -1.93
CA ASP A 559 -18.20 20.87 -2.70
C ASP A 559 -16.73 21.15 -3.04
N GLN A 560 -15.82 20.90 -2.10
CA GLN A 560 -14.37 20.99 -2.33
C GLN A 560 -13.91 19.98 -3.39
N LEU A 561 -14.38 18.73 -3.29
CA LEU A 561 -14.09 17.69 -4.27
C LEU A 561 -14.62 18.07 -5.66
N ALA A 562 -15.86 18.53 -5.75
CA ALA A 562 -16.45 18.99 -7.01
C ALA A 562 -15.68 20.19 -7.59
N SER A 563 -15.19 21.10 -6.76
CA SER A 563 -14.40 22.26 -7.18
C SER A 563 -13.04 21.85 -7.76
N TYR A 564 -12.34 20.89 -7.15
CA TYR A 564 -11.09 20.36 -7.68
C TYR A 564 -11.29 19.64 -9.02
N MET A 565 -12.36 18.86 -9.17
CA MET A 565 -12.70 18.21 -10.42
C MET A 565 -13.06 19.24 -11.51
N GLU A 566 -13.80 20.31 -11.18
CA GLU A 566 -14.12 21.40 -12.10
C GLU A 566 -12.86 22.17 -12.54
N GLU A 567 -12.00 22.52 -11.59
CA GLU A 567 -10.70 23.14 -11.89
C GLU A 567 -9.89 22.29 -12.88
N PHE A 568 -9.86 20.97 -12.64
CA PHE A 568 -9.17 20.06 -13.53
C PHE A 568 -9.79 20.02 -14.95
N CYS A 569 -11.13 20.03 -15.07
CA CYS A 569 -11.84 20.10 -16.34
C CYS A 569 -11.50 21.37 -17.15
N ASN A 570 -11.28 22.49 -16.46
CA ASN A 570 -10.96 23.78 -17.05
C ASN A 570 -9.49 23.90 -17.49
N LYS A 571 -8.61 22.96 -17.12
CA LYS A 571 -7.22 22.95 -17.57
C LYS A 571 -7.10 22.63 -19.06
N SER A 572 -6.33 23.42 -19.77
CA SER A 572 -5.96 23.15 -21.17
C SER A 572 -5.11 21.86 -21.28
N ARG A 573 -5.05 21.26 -22.46
CA ARG A 573 -4.21 20.09 -22.73
C ARG A 573 -2.74 20.32 -22.30
N ARG A 574 -2.18 21.50 -22.59
CA ARG A 574 -0.81 21.86 -22.18
C ARG A 574 -0.64 21.90 -20.66
N GLN A 575 -1.60 22.47 -19.94
CA GLN A 575 -1.56 22.51 -18.49
C GLN A 575 -1.64 21.10 -17.88
N ARG A 576 -2.49 20.22 -18.42
CA ARG A 576 -2.57 18.82 -17.99
C ARG A 576 -1.27 18.06 -18.23
N ILE A 577 -0.61 18.25 -19.39
CA ILE A 577 0.70 17.66 -19.69
C ILE A 577 1.75 18.15 -18.66
N ASN A 578 1.82 19.44 -18.41
CA ASN A 578 2.75 20.01 -17.45
C ASN A 578 2.50 19.47 -16.03
N GLN A 579 1.23 19.34 -15.63
CA GLN A 579 0.88 18.82 -14.33
C GLN A 579 1.29 17.34 -14.20
N ARG A 580 1.08 16.53 -15.23
CA ARG A 580 1.52 15.12 -15.24
C ARG A 580 3.03 14.99 -15.09
N ASN A 581 3.81 15.82 -15.78
CA ASN A 581 5.27 15.87 -15.62
C ASN A 581 5.67 16.22 -14.17
N ARG A 582 4.93 17.12 -13.52
CA ARG A 582 5.18 17.48 -12.13
C ARG A 582 4.79 16.36 -11.17
N THR A 583 3.67 15.69 -11.43
CA THR A 583 3.20 14.55 -10.60
C THR A 583 4.22 13.42 -10.63
N GLU A 584 4.73 13.06 -11.80
CA GLU A 584 5.69 11.96 -11.95
C GLU A 584 6.99 12.22 -11.18
N ARG A 585 7.46 13.48 -11.13
CA ARG A 585 8.66 13.85 -10.35
C ARG A 585 8.56 13.60 -8.84
N LEU A 586 7.36 13.40 -8.31
CA LEU A 586 7.17 13.02 -6.91
C LEU A 586 7.44 11.52 -6.66
N SER A 587 7.68 10.74 -7.70
CA SER A 587 7.93 9.29 -7.61
C SER A 587 9.08 8.95 -6.67
N ASP A 588 10.15 9.75 -6.67
CA ASP A 588 11.31 9.55 -5.82
C ASP A 588 10.98 9.66 -4.31
N LEU A 589 9.91 10.38 -3.96
CA LEU A 589 9.43 10.44 -2.57
C LEU A 589 8.86 9.12 -2.09
N LEU A 590 8.37 8.29 -3.03
CA LEU A 590 7.70 7.01 -2.75
C LEU A 590 8.62 5.80 -2.94
N ASP A 591 9.87 6.01 -3.37
CA ASP A 591 10.83 4.91 -3.57
C ASP A 591 11.25 4.27 -2.25
N TRP A 592 11.34 2.95 -2.25
CA TRP A 592 11.81 2.17 -1.09
C TRP A 592 13.23 2.52 -0.64
N LYS A 593 14.10 3.03 -1.53
CA LYS A 593 15.43 3.52 -1.14
C LYS A 593 15.35 4.66 -0.12
N ARG A 594 14.30 5.47 -0.22
CA ARG A 594 14.03 6.54 0.74
C ARG A 594 13.21 6.05 1.92
N MET A 595 12.07 5.39 1.66
CA MET A 595 11.17 4.90 2.70
C MET A 595 11.86 3.85 3.59
N GLY A 596 12.78 3.06 3.03
CA GLY A 596 13.57 2.08 3.76
C GLY A 596 14.43 2.68 4.88
N LEU A 597 14.82 3.95 4.79
CA LEU A 597 15.60 4.61 5.82
C LEU A 597 14.86 4.70 7.17
N ASP A 598 13.55 4.84 7.15
CA ASP A 598 12.76 4.87 8.39
C ASP A 598 12.71 3.48 9.04
N TYR A 599 12.70 2.41 8.23
CA TYR A 599 12.85 1.04 8.73
C TYR A 599 14.24 0.80 9.35
N VAL A 600 15.31 1.35 8.78
CA VAL A 600 16.66 1.31 9.37
C VAL A 600 16.66 1.99 10.71
N LYS A 601 16.07 3.18 10.83
CA LYS A 601 15.95 3.90 12.11
C LYS A 601 15.17 3.10 13.15
N ALA A 602 14.04 2.48 12.77
CA ALA A 602 13.25 1.66 13.69
C ALA A 602 14.07 0.49 14.23
N ARG A 603 14.84 -0.21 13.36
CA ARG A 603 15.73 -1.30 13.78
C ARG A 603 16.82 -0.80 14.72
N TRP A 604 17.38 0.35 14.44
CA TRP A 604 18.40 0.98 15.30
C TRP A 604 17.83 1.33 16.68
N VAL A 605 16.65 1.90 16.75
CA VAL A 605 15.98 2.21 18.02
C VAL A 605 15.70 0.91 18.81
N ALA A 606 15.26 -0.16 18.14
CA ALA A 606 15.02 -1.45 18.79
C ALA A 606 16.31 -2.06 19.35
N LEU A 607 17.40 -2.00 18.60
CA LEU A 607 18.72 -2.46 19.06
C LEU A 607 19.20 -1.63 20.28
N ARG A 608 19.09 -0.31 20.22
CA ARG A 608 19.51 0.58 21.32
C ARG A 608 18.71 0.32 22.61
N ARG A 609 17.41 0.06 22.48
CA ARG A 609 16.56 -0.25 23.64
C ARG A 609 16.83 -1.63 24.24
N LYS A 610 17.08 -2.62 23.41
CA LYS A 610 17.28 -3.99 23.87
C LYS A 610 18.73 -4.30 24.20
N PHE A 611 19.69 -3.78 23.43
CA PHE A 611 21.13 -4.02 23.54
C PHE A 611 21.91 -2.72 23.62
N PRO A 612 21.76 -1.91 24.68
CA PRO A 612 22.33 -0.55 24.73
C PRO A 612 23.87 -0.54 24.67
N GLU A 613 24.55 -1.52 25.27
CA GLU A 613 26.02 -1.60 25.24
C GLU A 613 26.54 -1.92 23.82
N TYR A 614 25.89 -2.83 23.12
CA TYR A 614 26.22 -3.17 21.74
C TYR A 614 25.98 -2.00 20.81
N ALA A 615 24.83 -1.33 20.92
CA ALA A 615 24.49 -0.16 20.11
C ALA A 615 25.50 0.99 20.33
N ALA A 616 25.91 1.24 21.59
CA ALA A 616 26.92 2.24 21.90
C ALA A 616 28.32 1.85 21.34
N ALA A 617 28.65 0.58 21.29
CA ALA A 617 29.91 0.12 20.68
C ALA A 617 29.91 0.32 19.16
N LEU A 618 28.78 0.00 18.48
CA LEU A 618 28.62 0.23 17.04
C LEU A 618 28.70 1.72 16.70
N GLN A 619 28.04 2.56 17.48
CA GLN A 619 28.06 4.00 17.25
C GLN A 619 29.48 4.57 17.37
N ARG A 620 30.24 4.19 18.41
CA ARG A 620 31.64 4.62 18.57
C ARG A 620 32.52 4.15 17.41
N GLN A 621 32.29 2.95 16.89
CA GLN A 621 33.03 2.47 15.76
C GLN A 621 32.73 3.26 14.48
N GLN A 622 31.45 3.61 14.22
CA GLN A 622 31.07 4.46 13.09
C GLN A 622 31.69 5.86 13.21
N GLU A 623 31.68 6.43 14.41
CA GLU A 623 32.34 7.74 14.69
C GLU A 623 33.86 7.69 14.43
N LEU A 624 34.53 6.60 14.77
CA LEU A 624 35.95 6.40 14.49
C LEU A 624 36.22 6.19 12.98
N GLU A 625 35.40 5.47 12.27
CA GLU A 625 35.48 5.31 10.81
C GLU A 625 35.27 6.66 10.09
N GLU A 626 34.29 7.45 10.52
CA GLU A 626 33.98 8.79 9.96
C GLU A 626 35.07 9.83 10.29
N SER A 627 35.73 9.73 11.46
CA SER A 627 36.82 10.62 11.85
C SER A 627 38.14 10.34 11.14
N GLY A 628 38.26 9.23 10.43
CA GLY A 628 39.48 8.84 9.71
C GLY A 628 40.64 8.43 10.63
N GLU A 629 40.38 8.15 11.90
CA GLU A 629 41.40 7.70 12.87
C GLU A 629 41.78 6.21 12.75
N ILE A 630 41.09 5.47 11.88
CA ILE A 630 41.47 4.08 11.54
C ILE A 630 42.28 4.11 10.24
N ASN A 631 43.58 4.27 10.34
CA ASN A 631 44.51 3.98 9.26
C ASN A 631 44.81 2.49 9.26
N SER A 632 44.15 1.71 8.40
CA SER A 632 44.59 0.38 8.08
C SER A 632 45.00 0.32 6.62
N ASP A 633 46.28 0.01 6.38
CA ASP A 633 46.85 -0.20 5.04
C ASP A 633 46.21 -1.38 4.27
N ASP A 634 45.30 -2.13 4.90
CA ASP A 634 44.56 -3.25 4.32
C ASP A 634 43.26 -2.85 3.59
N ASP A 635 42.79 -1.59 3.75
CA ASP A 635 41.46 -1.19 3.26
C ASP A 635 41.44 -0.75 1.78
N GLU A 636 42.59 -0.37 1.19
CA GLU A 636 42.65 -0.05 -0.25
C GLU A 636 42.36 -1.27 -1.13
N GLU A 637 42.74 -2.46 -0.70
CA GLU A 637 42.49 -3.71 -1.43
C GLU A 637 41.01 -4.14 -1.29
N VAL A 638 40.40 -3.95 -0.13
CA VAL A 638 38.98 -4.21 0.14
C VAL A 638 38.09 -3.19 -0.59
N ALA A 639 38.43 -1.91 -0.57
CA ALA A 639 37.72 -0.87 -1.33
C ALA A 639 37.82 -1.10 -2.85
N ALA A 640 38.97 -1.51 -3.35
CA ALA A 640 39.16 -1.87 -4.75
C ALA A 640 38.39 -3.15 -5.15
N ARG A 641 38.23 -4.11 -4.24
CA ARG A 641 37.47 -5.35 -4.45
C ARG A 641 35.96 -5.07 -4.48
N LEU A 642 35.44 -4.22 -3.58
CA LEU A 642 34.06 -3.75 -3.54
C LEU A 642 33.70 -2.87 -4.74
N ALA A 643 34.62 -1.99 -5.18
CA ALA A 643 34.45 -1.21 -6.40
C ALA A 643 34.41 -2.07 -7.67
N ARG A 644 35.13 -3.20 -7.70
CA ARG A 644 35.05 -4.19 -8.79
C ARG A 644 33.77 -5.02 -8.74
N GLN A 645 33.27 -5.37 -7.57
CA GLN A 645 32.00 -6.10 -7.42
C GLN A 645 30.79 -5.22 -7.82
N ASN A 646 30.80 -3.94 -7.49
CA ASN A 646 29.76 -3.00 -7.93
C ASN A 646 29.80 -2.68 -9.44
N ARG A 647 30.92 -2.92 -10.12
CA ARG A 647 31.02 -2.78 -11.59
C ARG A 647 30.46 -3.97 -12.37
N SER A 648 30.28 -5.14 -11.75
CA SER A 648 29.89 -6.36 -12.48
C SER A 648 28.37 -6.59 -12.56
N THR A 649 27.53 -5.74 -11.97
CA THR A 649 26.07 -5.97 -11.86
C THR A 649 25.19 -5.01 -12.67
N ILE A 650 25.77 -4.12 -13.52
CA ILE A 650 25.00 -3.27 -14.42
C ILE A 650 25.54 -3.46 -15.84
N PRO A 651 24.77 -4.01 -16.78
CA PRO A 651 25.15 -4.03 -18.19
C PRO A 651 25.33 -2.59 -18.71
N GLU A 652 26.45 -2.32 -19.38
CA GLU A 652 26.81 -1.00 -19.90
C GLU A 652 25.90 -0.48 -21.03
N GLY A 653 24.75 -1.10 -21.30
CA GLY A 653 23.90 -0.79 -22.45
C GLY A 653 22.57 -0.07 -22.16
N GLU A 654 22.17 0.14 -20.89
CA GLU A 654 20.82 0.65 -20.59
C GLU A 654 20.78 1.93 -19.73
N LEU A 655 21.78 2.77 -19.81
CA LEU A 655 21.72 4.12 -19.22
C LEU A 655 21.09 5.06 -20.24
N GLY A 656 19.77 5.31 -20.07
CA GLY A 656 19.08 6.38 -20.78
C GLY A 656 19.78 7.72 -20.57
N HIS A 657 20.13 8.39 -21.65
CA HIS A 657 20.74 9.71 -21.61
C HIS A 657 19.70 10.74 -21.14
N GLY A 658 19.85 11.25 -19.92
CA GLY A 658 19.22 12.49 -19.50
C GLY A 658 19.93 13.66 -20.19
N TYR A 659 19.20 14.70 -20.54
CA TYR A 659 19.76 15.93 -21.10
C TYR A 659 19.56 17.09 -20.11
N GLU A 660 20.57 17.92 -19.97
CA GLU A 660 20.43 19.22 -19.31
C GLU A 660 19.49 20.14 -20.11
N SER A 661 19.06 21.25 -19.50
CA SER A 661 18.14 22.21 -20.10
C SER A 661 18.65 22.84 -21.40
N ASP A 662 19.93 22.76 -21.65
CA ASP A 662 20.66 23.25 -22.84
C ASP A 662 20.97 22.14 -23.86
N GLY A 663 20.51 20.92 -23.65
CA GLY A 663 20.60 19.82 -24.62
C GLY A 663 21.87 18.97 -24.55
N ASN A 664 22.75 19.20 -23.57
CA ASN A 664 23.93 18.35 -23.36
C ASN A 664 23.57 17.08 -22.59
N PRO A 665 24.16 15.91 -22.92
CA PRO A 665 23.94 14.69 -22.19
C PRO A 665 24.49 14.79 -20.75
N MET A 666 23.65 14.48 -19.77
CA MET A 666 24.04 14.44 -18.35
C MET A 666 25.02 13.31 -18.07
N THR A 667 26.01 13.60 -17.26
CA THR A 667 26.96 12.58 -16.77
C THR A 667 26.29 11.71 -15.69
N ARG A 668 26.87 10.55 -15.39
CA ARG A 668 26.42 9.65 -14.32
C ARG A 668 26.43 10.32 -12.95
N GLU A 669 27.36 11.26 -12.74
CA GLU A 669 27.49 12.04 -11.51
C GLU A 669 26.39 13.08 -11.38
N ASP A 670 26.00 13.72 -12.49
CA ASP A 670 24.89 14.66 -12.55
C ASP A 670 23.55 13.96 -12.28
N LEU A 671 23.33 12.77 -12.82
CA LEU A 671 22.13 11.95 -12.58
C LEU A 671 22.06 11.44 -11.13
N SER A 672 23.18 11.10 -10.53
CA SER A 672 23.28 10.71 -9.13
C SER A 672 22.99 11.91 -8.20
N ASN A 673 23.54 13.08 -8.52
CA ASN A 673 23.29 14.31 -7.80
C ASN A 673 21.84 14.81 -7.95
N LEU A 674 21.22 14.63 -9.12
CA LEU A 674 19.79 14.91 -9.34
C LEU A 674 18.87 14.09 -8.45
N LYS A 675 19.20 12.84 -8.18
CA LYS A 675 18.34 11.92 -7.41
C LYS A 675 18.44 12.09 -5.90
N TYR A 676 19.58 12.53 -5.39
CA TYR A 676 19.87 12.44 -3.96
C TYR A 676 20.40 13.75 -3.33
N ASN A 677 20.59 14.79 -4.12
CA ASN A 677 21.12 16.06 -3.61
C ASN A 677 19.99 17.04 -3.32
N SER A 678 19.98 17.58 -2.12
CA SER A 678 19.07 18.68 -1.71
C SER A 678 19.20 19.95 -2.57
N LYS A 679 20.28 20.05 -3.35
CA LYS A 679 20.55 21.16 -4.27
C LYS A 679 19.97 21.00 -5.66
N VAL A 680 19.29 19.87 -5.96
CA VAL A 680 18.58 19.72 -7.24
C VAL A 680 17.60 20.88 -7.39
N PRO A 681 17.66 21.64 -8.51
CA PRO A 681 16.72 22.71 -8.75
C PRO A 681 15.32 22.13 -8.77
N ARG A 682 14.57 22.41 -7.74
CA ARG A 682 13.14 22.12 -7.74
C ARG A 682 12.49 23.13 -8.66
N PRO A 683 11.40 22.75 -9.33
CA PRO A 683 10.60 23.75 -9.99
C PRO A 683 10.35 24.88 -9.01
N ALA A 684 10.53 26.13 -9.44
CA ALA A 684 10.41 27.33 -8.63
C ALA A 684 9.07 27.47 -7.86
N SER A 685 8.14 26.55 -8.12
CA SER A 685 6.84 26.43 -7.51
C SER A 685 6.77 25.57 -6.23
N ILE A 686 7.90 25.02 -5.72
CA ILE A 686 7.93 24.40 -4.37
C ILE A 686 8.70 25.32 -3.44
N PRO A 687 8.02 26.27 -2.76
CA PRO A 687 8.67 27.04 -1.71
C PRO A 687 8.96 26.16 -0.48
N GLY A 688 10.12 26.29 0.05
CA GLY A 688 10.36 25.90 1.44
C GLY A 688 10.66 24.45 1.75
N SER A 689 11.08 23.68 0.77
CA SER A 689 11.40 22.27 1.01
C SER A 689 12.89 21.93 1.33
N PRO A 690 13.79 22.88 1.68
CA PRO A 690 15.08 22.54 2.27
C PRO A 690 14.96 21.78 3.59
N LYS A 691 13.90 22.06 4.36
CA LYS A 691 13.63 21.37 5.64
C LYS A 691 13.41 19.87 5.52
N LEU A 692 12.93 19.44 4.37
CA LEU A 692 12.57 18.05 4.09
C LEU A 692 13.77 17.10 4.02
N PHE A 693 14.91 17.61 3.53
CA PHE A 693 16.14 16.81 3.41
C PHE A 693 17.03 16.93 4.65
N LYS A 694 16.91 18.03 5.40
CA LYS A 694 17.61 18.19 6.67
C LYS A 694 17.10 17.29 7.79
N SER A 695 15.81 16.91 7.76
CA SER A 695 15.26 15.98 8.77
C SER A 695 15.77 14.55 8.63
N PHE A 696 16.44 14.21 7.53
CA PHE A 696 17.03 12.90 7.29
C PHE A 696 18.57 12.88 7.35
N ALA A 697 19.21 14.03 7.35
CA ALA A 697 20.64 14.13 7.63
C ALA A 697 20.81 14.33 9.14
N TYR A 698 21.47 13.40 9.79
CA TYR A 698 22.02 13.60 11.12
C TYR A 698 23.10 14.69 10.99
N ASP A 699 22.74 15.92 11.27
CA ASP A 699 23.71 16.99 11.45
C ASP A 699 23.65 17.40 12.92
N GLU A 700 24.70 17.13 13.67
CA GLU A 700 24.84 17.47 15.06
C GLU A 700 25.10 18.99 15.28
N GLY A 701 24.84 19.80 14.25
CA GLY A 701 25.02 21.24 14.28
C GLY A 701 23.85 21.97 14.95
N ASP A 702 24.13 22.73 15.95
CA ASP A 702 23.36 23.80 16.60
C ASP A 702 22.13 23.39 17.44
N GLU A 703 22.25 23.63 18.75
CA GLU A 703 21.17 23.45 19.74
C GLU A 703 19.92 24.28 19.43
N GLU A 704 20.06 25.37 18.70
CA GLU A 704 18.97 26.23 18.27
C GLU A 704 18.17 25.64 17.10
N GLU A 705 18.82 24.93 16.17
CA GLU A 705 18.16 24.15 15.13
C GLU A 705 17.44 22.89 15.68
N LYS A 706 18.00 22.24 16.69
CA LYS A 706 17.33 21.15 17.43
C LYS A 706 16.06 21.63 18.12
N ARG A 707 16.09 22.84 18.67
CA ARG A 707 14.93 23.47 19.32
C ARG A 707 13.85 23.90 18.33
N ILE A 708 14.23 24.35 17.14
CA ILE A 708 13.31 24.68 16.05
C ILE A 708 12.75 23.42 15.42
N ALA A 709 13.54 22.36 15.22
CA ALA A 709 13.09 21.08 14.71
C ALA A 709 12.10 20.38 15.67
N SER A 710 12.34 20.45 16.99
CA SER A 710 11.43 19.88 17.99
C SER A 710 10.11 20.66 18.11
N ASN A 711 10.12 21.95 17.82
CA ASN A 711 8.92 22.80 17.86
C ASN A 711 8.16 22.86 16.52
N ALA A 712 8.83 22.61 15.40
CA ALA A 712 8.25 22.72 14.07
C ALA A 712 7.64 21.40 13.52
N ASN A 713 7.99 20.28 14.11
CA ASN A 713 7.48 18.97 13.70
C ASN A 713 7.20 18.08 14.93
N PRO A 714 6.04 18.23 15.56
CA PRO A 714 5.63 17.35 16.64
C PRO A 714 5.47 15.88 16.20
N ALA A 715 5.55 15.64 14.89
CA ALA A 715 5.42 14.33 14.25
C ALA A 715 6.75 13.87 13.63
N GLY A 716 7.88 14.12 14.26
CA GLY A 716 9.14 13.49 13.86
C GLY A 716 8.89 12.00 13.61
N LEU A 717 9.42 11.46 12.50
CA LEU A 717 9.16 10.08 12.07
C LEU A 717 9.51 9.06 13.17
N PHE A 718 10.39 9.43 14.07
CA PHE A 718 10.67 8.71 15.31
C PHE A 718 10.76 9.68 16.50
N TYR A 719 10.03 9.34 17.56
CA TYR A 719 10.18 10.01 18.85
C TYR A 719 11.35 9.36 19.59
N ASP A 720 12.34 10.16 19.92
CA ASP A 720 13.45 9.72 20.77
C ASP A 720 12.98 9.66 22.22
N ALA A 721 12.27 8.57 22.56
CA ALA A 721 12.06 8.23 23.96
C ALA A 721 13.36 7.64 24.46
N GLY A 722 13.96 8.22 25.52
CA GLY A 722 15.15 7.68 26.17
C GLY A 722 15.03 6.22 26.57
N PRO A 723 16.07 5.58 27.11
CA PRO A 723 16.08 4.17 27.46
C PRO A 723 14.95 3.73 28.43
N ASP A 724 14.32 4.68 29.11
CA ASP A 724 13.20 4.46 30.04
C ASP A 724 11.82 4.68 29.38
N GLY A 725 11.72 4.64 28.06
CA GLY A 725 10.60 5.07 27.22
C GLY A 725 9.27 4.36 27.38
N TYR A 726 9.03 3.76 28.52
CA TYR A 726 7.70 3.46 29.03
C TYR A 726 7.33 4.59 29.98
N ASP A 727 6.53 5.53 29.50
CA ASP A 727 6.01 6.58 30.37
C ASP A 727 5.02 5.96 31.37
N GLU A 728 5.46 5.76 32.63
CA GLU A 728 4.62 5.23 33.71
C GLU A 728 3.33 6.06 33.88
N ALA A 729 3.38 7.35 33.55
CA ALA A 729 2.23 8.24 33.59
C ALA A 729 1.16 7.86 32.56
N TYR A 730 1.59 7.32 31.40
CA TYR A 730 0.65 6.88 30.36
C TYR A 730 -0.09 5.59 30.73
N LEU A 731 0.58 4.73 31.50
CA LEU A 731 0.01 3.50 32.02
C LEU A 731 -0.96 3.74 33.20
N GLN A 732 -0.72 4.78 33.98
CA GLN A 732 -1.59 5.15 35.11
C GLN A 732 -2.86 5.90 34.68
N SER A 733 -2.83 6.64 33.57
CA SER A 733 -4.03 7.32 33.04
C SER A 733 -5.06 6.38 32.42
N GLY A 734 -4.68 5.16 32.01
CA GLY A 734 -5.58 4.14 31.51
C GLY A 734 -6.34 3.36 32.60
N ALA A 735 -5.95 3.52 33.88
CA ALA A 735 -6.47 2.76 34.99
C ALA A 735 -7.82 3.25 35.54
N VAL A 736 -8.42 4.32 35.00
CA VAL A 736 -9.55 4.97 35.63
C VAL A 736 -10.93 4.47 35.12
N HIS A 737 -11.04 3.87 33.95
CA HIS A 737 -12.37 3.52 33.40
C HIS A 737 -12.38 2.21 32.57
N GLY A 738 -12.29 1.07 33.18
CA GLY A 738 -12.64 -0.19 32.51
C GLY A 738 -12.01 -1.45 33.15
N LYS A 739 -12.78 -2.50 33.30
CA LYS A 739 -12.39 -3.72 34.01
C LYS A 739 -11.47 -4.69 33.29
N VAL A 740 -11.01 -4.37 32.07
CA VAL A 740 -9.91 -5.10 31.40
C VAL A 740 -8.85 -4.08 31.06
N ASP A 741 -8.05 -3.93 32.00
CA ASP A 741 -7.06 -2.92 32.13
C ASP A 741 -5.76 -3.32 31.41
N VAL A 742 -5.10 -2.33 30.80
CA VAL A 742 -3.71 -2.44 30.40
C VAL A 742 -2.87 -2.98 31.56
N SER A 743 -3.27 -2.71 32.81
CA SER A 743 -2.65 -3.28 34.01
C SER A 743 -2.76 -4.80 34.03
N SER A 744 -3.81 -5.45 33.53
CA SER A 744 -3.90 -6.91 33.49
C SER A 744 -2.92 -7.50 32.45
N VAL A 745 -2.73 -6.86 31.33
CA VAL A 745 -1.67 -7.19 30.36
C VAL A 745 -0.30 -6.79 30.92
N MET A 746 -0.22 -5.66 31.62
CA MET A 746 1.01 -5.22 32.29
C MET A 746 1.29 -5.97 33.58
N ASP A 747 0.27 -6.48 34.28
CA ASP A 747 0.48 -7.38 35.42
C ASP A 747 0.86 -8.79 34.95
N SER A 748 0.38 -9.18 33.78
CA SER A 748 0.93 -10.34 33.05
C SER A 748 2.36 -10.05 32.58
N LEU A 749 2.68 -8.83 32.15
CA LEU A 749 4.02 -8.39 31.81
C LEU A 749 4.93 -8.23 33.05
N LYS A 750 4.41 -7.73 34.18
CA LYS A 750 5.11 -7.66 35.47
C LYS A 750 5.28 -9.06 36.10
N ALA A 751 4.34 -9.98 35.92
CA ALA A 751 4.49 -11.39 36.31
C ALA A 751 5.61 -12.08 35.52
N MET A 752 6.10 -11.48 34.44
CA MET A 752 7.24 -11.95 33.65
C MET A 752 8.62 -11.68 34.24
N GLY A 753 8.76 -11.03 35.35
CA GLY A 753 10.08 -10.79 35.94
C GLY A 753 10.14 -10.03 37.25
N ILE A 754 9.03 -9.55 37.78
CA ILE A 754 9.03 -8.79 39.04
C ILE A 754 8.14 -9.51 40.06
N ARG A 755 8.73 -9.89 41.20
CA ARG A 755 8.02 -10.43 42.35
C ARG A 755 6.96 -9.43 42.82
N GLY A 756 5.70 -9.72 42.56
CA GLY A 756 4.53 -9.02 43.04
C GLY A 756 3.39 -10.02 43.25
N THR A 757 2.79 -9.98 44.43
CA THR A 757 1.80 -10.89 44.97
C THR A 757 0.63 -11.18 44.00
N SER A 758 0.30 -12.46 43.85
CA SER A 758 -0.81 -12.97 43.07
C SER A 758 -2.17 -12.43 43.56
N ALA A 759 -2.84 -11.66 42.74
CA ALA A 759 -4.28 -11.49 42.85
C ALA A 759 -4.95 -12.40 41.82
N SER A 760 -5.66 -13.42 42.32
CA SER A 760 -6.46 -14.32 41.49
C SER A 760 -7.64 -13.55 40.88
N TYR A 761 -7.67 -13.47 39.58
CA TYR A 761 -8.82 -12.94 38.81
C TYR A 761 -9.83 -14.09 38.65
N ALA A 762 -10.98 -13.99 39.30
CA ALA A 762 -12.13 -14.82 39.00
C ALA A 762 -12.94 -14.23 37.84
N PRO A 763 -13.33 -15.02 36.84
CA PRO A 763 -14.18 -14.53 35.79
C PRO A 763 -15.53 -14.08 36.35
N PRO A 764 -16.20 -13.05 35.82
CA PRO A 764 -17.52 -12.65 36.25
C PRO A 764 -18.48 -13.84 36.07
N SER A 765 -19.15 -14.24 37.16
CA SER A 765 -20.18 -15.28 37.15
C SER A 765 -21.29 -14.86 36.17
N VAL A 766 -21.57 -15.72 35.19
CA VAL A 766 -22.77 -15.62 34.36
C VAL A 766 -23.97 -15.75 35.30
N GLY A 767 -24.68 -14.66 35.54
CA GLY A 767 -25.92 -14.65 36.27
C GLY A 767 -26.94 -15.51 35.52
N SER A 768 -27.37 -16.59 36.18
CA SER A 768 -28.48 -17.42 35.74
C SER A 768 -29.74 -16.56 35.68
N ALA A 769 -30.19 -16.25 34.46
CA ALA A 769 -31.54 -15.72 34.26
C ALA A 769 -32.52 -16.84 34.55
N GLY A 770 -33.29 -16.70 35.65
CA GLY A 770 -34.35 -17.60 36.02
C GLY A 770 -35.46 -17.57 34.96
N ASN A 771 -35.90 -18.73 34.59
CA ASN A 771 -37.14 -18.96 33.87
C ASN A 771 -38.31 -18.35 34.59
N SER A 772 -39.14 -17.56 33.90
CA SER A 772 -40.56 -17.43 34.16
C SER A 772 -41.27 -17.23 32.83
N GLU A 773 -41.92 -18.33 32.40
CA GLU A 773 -43.07 -18.30 31.48
C GLU A 773 -44.23 -17.56 32.15
N PRO A 774 -45.30 -17.17 31.39
CA PRO A 774 -45.80 -17.69 30.12
C PRO A 774 -45.57 -16.82 28.88
#